data_fbd0f2ac5ea9d2962769e870d1cd2d66
#
_entry.id   fbd0f2ac5ea9d2962769e870d1cd2d66
#
_cell.length_a   1.000
_cell.length_b   1.000
_cell.length_c   1.000
_cell.angle_alpha   90.00
_cell.angle_beta   90.00
_cell.angle_gamma   90.00
#
_symmetry.space_group_name_H-M   'P 1'
#
loop_
_entity.id
_entity.type
_entity.pdbx_description
1 polymer ?
#
loop_
_entity_poly.entity_id
_entity_poly.type
_entity_poly.pdbx_seq_one_letter_code
_entity_poly.pdbx_strand_id
1 'polypeptide(L)'
;NLSRPNSIRLREANRSNNEQYATSSLGTSFLIDGAPISSNANLQSLKNAWEPQVTARDFSIMGVDMRSLTTDDISQVEIVRGIPSVEYGDLTSGLIKIERKRGGKDLSLRLKADMGSKLFYLGKGWEWGKGWTLNTSLDYLYSNKDPRNTLEAYQRLSSSLRLGRKFQLRAYSLDWQMNADYGASLDGAKQDPETNGGYEDSFQSDYHRVALSNKLMLKRRGQQWLKAIELLGTSSYEWQDMKRIRYINLQQTTAAIREMRNNSESDAFLLPYSYRAEQNVEGRPLNIFLKANACLALPIKFVKDELLLGTDWALDKNLGRGQIFDYQRPLYPQHSLRPRPFSDIPAVHNLSLYAENTLSLKAGKNKFELLTGLRATHLFGLRPDFALSHEWTLDPRLNLAWTLPPLSIREKALTMRLSAGIGQHSKSPTIGQLFPDPSYIDLTELNYYHPNEALRRIHVRTYVVDNSNIALRLAHNLKTEVSADLDYDGYRLSCTIFREDMSSGFRQMPLYAPYHYKQYDTDGINSQTITEQPRLEDLPVSDKYELIGRSYTGNGSRTLKEGIEYTLSTKRIEPIHTRLTITGAWFRTTYQNSQEIMERPSTVISNQQIPYVGIYEDTDWSRNQLSNTNFTLDTDIPRLQLGVSLSAQCAWFSSTQRKALNPYPTAYMKIDGSIVSWQEDNQDDTLLRWLVRRNATANTQEYVTPFSMNLNFKVTKKLMQGRINIAMFCNKLWDYTPNYNDGGLVIRRYVDPYFGLETNIKL
;
A
#
# COMPACT_ATOMS: atom_id res chain seq x y z
N ASN A 1 7.84 6.03 13.85
CA ASN A 1 6.89 5.57 14.85
C ASN A 1 6.31 4.22 14.41
N LEU A 2 6.63 3.17 15.16
CA LEU A 2 6.21 1.78 14.84
C LEU A 2 4.80 1.44 15.37
N SER A 3 4.13 2.38 16.02
CA SER A 3 2.76 2.15 16.54
C SER A 3 1.65 2.32 15.49
N ARG A 4 1.96 2.78 14.28
CA ARG A 4 0.99 2.92 13.19
C ARG A 4 1.49 2.22 11.93
N PRO A 5 0.61 1.62 11.14
CA PRO A 5 0.93 1.04 9.84
C PRO A 5 1.65 2.04 8.93
N ASN A 6 2.58 1.56 8.14
CA ASN A 6 3.33 2.39 7.21
C ASN A 6 3.70 1.59 5.95
N SER A 7 3.47 2.21 4.79
CA SER A 7 3.86 1.66 3.48
C SER A 7 4.98 2.47 2.85
N ILE A 8 5.76 1.86 1.97
CA ILE A 8 6.78 2.53 1.18
C ILE A 8 6.19 2.90 -0.18
N ARG A 9 6.35 4.18 -0.54
CA ARG A 9 6.12 4.71 -1.88
C ARG A 9 7.44 5.24 -2.41
N LEU A 10 7.80 4.88 -3.63
CA LEU A 10 9.07 5.25 -4.24
C LEU A 10 8.88 6.44 -5.18
N ARG A 11 9.83 7.38 -5.16
CA ARG A 11 9.88 8.54 -6.06
C ARG A 11 8.58 9.37 -6.04
N GLU A 12 8.05 9.65 -4.87
CA GLU A 12 6.77 10.35 -4.70
C GLU A 12 6.93 11.52 -3.74
N ALA A 13 6.57 12.73 -4.20
CA ALA A 13 6.54 13.92 -3.39
C ALA A 13 5.26 13.95 -2.57
N ASN A 14 5.38 13.97 -1.26
CA ASN A 14 4.29 13.91 -0.28
C ASN A 14 3.35 12.69 -0.45
N ARG A 15 2.81 12.21 0.65
CA ARG A 15 1.76 11.20 0.58
C ARG A 15 0.46 11.89 0.20
N SER A 16 -0.17 11.46 -0.90
CA SER A 16 -1.58 11.72 -1.05
C SER A 16 -2.30 11.01 0.10
N ASN A 17 -3.06 11.73 0.90
CA ASN A 17 -3.96 11.14 1.89
C ASN A 17 -5.20 10.54 1.21
N ASN A 18 -5.34 10.72 -0.09
CA ASN A 18 -6.43 10.19 -0.88
C ASN A 18 -6.12 8.74 -1.26
N GLU A 19 -6.93 7.80 -0.78
CA GLU A 19 -6.85 6.36 -1.09
C GLU A 19 -6.98 6.06 -2.58
N GLN A 20 -7.56 6.97 -3.35
CA GLN A 20 -7.70 6.86 -4.81
C GLN A 20 -6.36 6.75 -5.55
N TYR A 21 -5.25 7.09 -4.89
CA TYR A 21 -3.89 6.99 -5.43
C TYR A 21 -3.04 5.93 -4.73
N ALA A 22 -3.66 4.98 -4.04
CA ALA A 22 -2.96 3.91 -3.32
C ALA A 22 -2.23 2.92 -4.24
N THR A 23 -2.51 2.90 -5.54
CA THR A 23 -1.84 2.03 -6.51
C THR A 23 -0.31 2.17 -6.48
N SER A 24 0.22 3.35 -6.14
CA SER A 24 1.67 3.55 -5.97
C SER A 24 2.27 2.69 -4.85
N SER A 25 1.61 2.55 -3.71
CA SER A 25 2.08 1.71 -2.60
C SER A 25 1.83 0.22 -2.86
N LEU A 26 0.69 -0.13 -3.43
CA LEU A 26 0.38 -1.48 -3.89
C LEU A 26 1.37 -1.96 -4.96
N GLY A 27 1.85 -1.05 -5.82
CA GLY A 27 2.82 -1.31 -6.87
C GLY A 27 4.28 -1.38 -6.42
N THR A 28 4.58 -1.26 -5.12
CA THR A 28 5.92 -1.52 -4.57
C THR A 28 6.02 -2.99 -4.17
N SER A 29 6.83 -3.76 -4.90
CA SER A 29 7.04 -5.18 -4.64
C SER A 29 8.16 -5.39 -3.61
N PHE A 30 7.95 -6.34 -2.69
CA PHE A 30 8.92 -6.74 -1.66
C PHE A 30 9.30 -8.21 -1.85
N LEU A 31 10.60 -8.48 -1.91
CA LEU A 31 11.15 -9.83 -1.94
C LEU A 31 12.02 -10.07 -0.70
N ILE A 32 11.80 -11.17 -0.01
CA ILE A 32 12.69 -11.67 1.06
C ILE A 32 13.33 -12.97 0.59
N ASP A 33 14.65 -12.98 0.45
CA ASP A 33 15.42 -14.12 -0.10
C ASP A 33 14.88 -14.61 -1.46
N GLY A 34 14.31 -13.70 -2.26
CA GLY A 34 13.69 -13.96 -3.57
C GLY A 34 12.20 -14.31 -3.52
N ALA A 35 11.62 -14.56 -2.34
CA ALA A 35 10.21 -14.84 -2.15
C ALA A 35 9.39 -13.54 -2.08
N PRO A 36 8.35 -13.35 -2.91
CA PRO A 36 7.51 -12.16 -2.84
C PRO A 36 6.60 -12.20 -1.59
N ILE A 37 6.33 -11.00 -1.04
CA ILE A 37 5.29 -10.79 -0.05
C ILE A 37 4.07 -10.25 -0.80
N SER A 38 2.98 -11.03 -0.85
CA SER A 38 1.71 -10.61 -1.43
C SER A 38 0.78 -10.01 -0.38
N SER A 39 0.07 -8.95 -0.75
CA SER A 39 -1.06 -8.38 -0.03
C SER A 39 -2.36 -8.42 -0.84
N ASN A 40 -2.35 -9.11 -2.01
CA ASN A 40 -3.48 -9.11 -2.94
C ASN A 40 -4.72 -9.81 -2.37
N ALA A 41 -4.53 -10.78 -1.46
CA ALA A 41 -5.63 -11.50 -0.80
C ALA A 41 -6.11 -10.83 0.50
N ASN A 42 -5.60 -9.66 0.87
CA ASN A 42 -6.01 -8.95 2.08
C ASN A 42 -7.37 -8.29 1.85
N LEU A 43 -8.40 -8.78 2.56
CA LEU A 43 -9.79 -8.30 2.51
C LEU A 43 -10.28 -7.81 3.87
N GLN A 44 -9.53 -8.11 4.93
CA GLN A 44 -9.89 -7.79 6.30
C GLN A 44 -9.78 -6.28 6.55
N SER A 45 -10.93 -5.66 6.68
CA SER A 45 -11.13 -4.24 6.91
C SER A 45 -12.43 -4.09 7.69
N LEU A 46 -12.43 -3.18 8.67
CA LEU A 46 -13.66 -2.78 9.35
C LEU A 46 -14.41 -1.82 8.43
N LYS A 47 -15.28 -2.38 7.61
CA LYS A 47 -16.12 -1.60 6.68
C LYS A 47 -16.94 -0.57 7.45
N ASN A 48 -17.07 0.61 6.85
CA ASN A 48 -17.81 1.75 7.41
C ASN A 48 -17.26 2.32 8.73
N ALA A 49 -16.04 1.95 9.11
CA ALA A 49 -15.35 2.59 10.23
C ALA A 49 -14.89 4.01 9.85
N TRP A 50 -15.47 5.00 10.48
CA TRP A 50 -15.12 6.42 10.27
C TRP A 50 -14.15 6.97 11.32
N GLU A 51 -13.89 6.18 12.37
CA GLU A 51 -13.02 6.61 13.45
C GLU A 51 -11.57 6.65 13.01
N PRO A 52 -10.86 7.77 13.24
CA PRO A 52 -9.46 7.93 12.84
C PRO A 52 -8.52 6.85 13.43
N GLN A 53 -8.85 6.33 14.63
CA GLN A 53 -8.07 5.27 15.27
C GLN A 53 -8.14 3.94 14.53
N VAL A 54 -9.29 3.62 13.95
CA VAL A 54 -9.53 2.39 13.19
C VAL A 54 -9.06 2.54 11.76
N THR A 55 -9.45 3.62 11.07
CA THR A 55 -9.07 3.87 9.67
C THR A 55 -7.56 4.01 9.51
N ALA A 56 -6.87 4.58 10.49
CA ALA A 56 -5.41 4.68 10.48
C ALA A 56 -4.70 3.33 10.66
N ARG A 57 -5.40 2.26 11.01
CA ARG A 57 -4.87 0.89 11.23
C ARG A 57 -5.34 -0.10 10.16
N ASP A 58 -6.27 0.29 9.31
CA ASP A 58 -6.68 -0.49 8.14
C ASP A 58 -5.61 -0.39 7.05
N PHE A 59 -5.07 -1.53 6.68
CA PHE A 59 -3.96 -1.62 5.73
C PHE A 59 -4.26 -2.52 4.53
N SER A 60 -5.49 -2.97 4.39
CA SER A 60 -5.91 -3.95 3.38
C SER A 60 -5.63 -3.50 1.93
N ILE A 61 -5.66 -2.18 1.67
CA ILE A 61 -5.45 -1.60 0.33
C ILE A 61 -4.13 -0.80 0.20
N MET A 62 -3.27 -0.81 1.22
CA MET A 62 -2.08 0.08 1.30
C MET A 62 -0.76 -0.63 0.96
N GLY A 63 -0.79 -1.90 0.57
CA GLY A 63 0.40 -2.70 0.29
C GLY A 63 0.99 -3.37 1.54
N VAL A 64 2.32 -3.55 1.60
CA VAL A 64 2.99 -4.24 2.71
C VAL A 64 3.18 -3.31 3.90
N ASP A 65 2.69 -3.72 5.08
CA ASP A 65 2.96 -3.01 6.34
C ASP A 65 4.40 -3.22 6.79
N MET A 66 5.19 -2.15 6.79
CA MET A 66 6.61 -2.16 7.16
C MET A 66 6.86 -2.57 8.62
N ARG A 67 5.84 -2.50 9.48
CA ARG A 67 5.96 -2.97 10.87
C ARG A 67 6.17 -4.48 10.96
N SER A 68 5.69 -5.24 9.97
CA SER A 68 5.81 -6.71 9.93
C SER A 68 7.22 -7.21 9.61
N LEU A 69 8.12 -6.34 9.13
CA LEU A 69 9.47 -6.70 8.72
C LEU A 69 10.49 -6.50 9.83
N THR A 70 11.23 -7.56 10.17
CA THR A 70 12.40 -7.47 11.05
C THR A 70 13.65 -7.05 10.26
N THR A 71 14.50 -6.24 10.85
CA THR A 71 15.71 -5.69 10.20
C THR A 71 17.01 -6.30 10.70
N ASP A 72 16.99 -7.14 11.74
CA ASP A 72 18.19 -7.60 12.42
C ASP A 72 18.95 -8.69 11.67
N ASP A 73 18.24 -9.49 10.88
CA ASP A 73 18.81 -10.57 10.06
C ASP A 73 19.32 -10.10 8.70
N ILE A 74 19.09 -8.86 8.33
CA ILE A 74 19.36 -8.38 6.98
C ILE A 74 20.87 -8.35 6.74
N SER A 75 21.32 -8.93 5.63
CA SER A 75 22.66 -8.78 5.08
C SER A 75 22.72 -7.67 4.05
N GLN A 76 21.68 -7.54 3.22
CA GLN A 76 21.62 -6.55 2.14
C GLN A 76 20.17 -6.15 1.87
N VAL A 77 19.98 -4.87 1.57
CA VAL A 77 18.75 -4.32 0.97
C VAL A 77 19.11 -3.68 -0.35
N GLU A 78 18.47 -4.12 -1.42
CA GLU A 78 18.57 -3.51 -2.74
C GLU A 78 17.22 -2.87 -3.08
N ILE A 79 17.24 -1.58 -3.41
CA ILE A 79 16.03 -0.83 -3.82
C ILE A 79 16.20 -0.47 -5.30
N VAL A 80 15.41 -1.12 -6.16
CA VAL A 80 15.35 -0.84 -7.59
C VAL A 80 14.18 0.11 -7.84
N ARG A 81 14.49 1.37 -8.08
CA ARG A 81 13.51 2.44 -8.30
C ARG A 81 13.17 2.64 -9.77
N GLY A 82 14.13 2.34 -10.66
CA GLY A 82 14.01 2.49 -12.10
C GLY A 82 13.32 1.31 -12.79
N ILE A 83 13.97 0.77 -13.81
CA ILE A 83 13.45 -0.29 -14.68
C ILE A 83 14.14 -1.61 -14.32
N PRO A 84 13.51 -2.45 -13.47
CA PRO A 84 14.05 -3.76 -13.10
C PRO A 84 14.01 -4.74 -14.27
N SER A 85 14.74 -5.86 -14.15
CA SER A 85 14.65 -7.01 -15.05
C SER A 85 13.19 -7.48 -15.22
N VAL A 86 12.83 -8.02 -16.39
CA VAL A 86 11.50 -8.61 -16.67
C VAL A 86 11.19 -9.83 -15.80
N GLU A 87 12.19 -10.41 -15.14
CA GLU A 87 12.01 -11.42 -14.10
C GLU A 87 11.04 -10.97 -12.99
N TYR A 88 10.97 -9.65 -12.75
CA TYR A 88 10.14 -9.07 -11.71
C TYR A 88 8.92 -8.38 -12.32
N GLY A 89 7.73 -8.81 -11.94
CA GLY A 89 6.43 -8.29 -12.39
C GLY A 89 5.52 -7.90 -11.24
N ASP A 90 4.28 -7.60 -11.57
CA ASP A 90 3.22 -7.18 -10.65
C ASP A 90 3.63 -5.94 -9.81
N LEU A 91 4.28 -4.98 -10.45
CA LEU A 91 4.79 -3.76 -9.82
C LEU A 91 4.69 -2.55 -10.76
N THR A 92 4.38 -1.37 -10.21
CA THR A 92 4.38 -0.10 -10.93
C THR A 92 5.36 0.91 -10.33
N SER A 93 5.65 0.83 -9.02
CA SER A 93 6.53 1.80 -8.35
C SER A 93 7.98 1.35 -8.31
N GLY A 94 8.25 0.13 -7.87
CA GLY A 94 9.60 -0.39 -7.80
C GLY A 94 9.70 -1.68 -7.00
N LEU A 95 10.94 -2.09 -6.73
CA LEU A 95 11.25 -3.37 -6.14
C LEU A 95 12.20 -3.19 -4.95
N ILE A 96 11.88 -3.81 -3.82
CA ILE A 96 12.74 -3.87 -2.64
C ILE A 96 13.10 -5.34 -2.41
N LYS A 97 14.39 -5.66 -2.57
CA LYS A 97 14.94 -6.98 -2.30
C LYS A 97 15.65 -6.97 -0.96
N ILE A 98 15.29 -7.88 -0.10
CA ILE A 98 15.86 -8.08 1.22
C ILE A 98 16.53 -9.44 1.23
N GLU A 99 17.83 -9.47 1.43
CA GLU A 99 18.60 -10.69 1.61
C GLU A 99 18.99 -10.83 3.08
N ARG A 100 18.76 -12.01 3.64
CA ARG A 100 19.06 -12.31 5.03
C ARG A 100 20.39 -13.06 5.18
N LYS A 101 21.00 -12.91 6.33
CA LYS A 101 22.28 -13.57 6.68
C LYS A 101 22.14 -15.08 6.60
N ARG A 102 23.14 -15.74 6.02
CA ARG A 102 23.24 -17.20 5.92
C ARG A 102 24.61 -17.69 6.32
N GLY A 103 24.66 -18.80 7.05
CA GLY A 103 25.90 -19.33 7.63
C GLY A 103 26.39 -18.51 8.81
N GLY A 104 27.69 -18.68 9.11
CA GLY A 104 28.32 -18.09 10.31
C GLY A 104 28.16 -18.97 11.54
N LYS A 105 28.90 -18.62 12.60
CA LYS A 105 28.88 -19.36 13.86
C LYS A 105 28.52 -18.50 15.06
N ASP A 106 28.41 -17.19 14.85
CA ASP A 106 28.21 -16.24 15.93
C ASP A 106 26.78 -16.32 16.49
N LEU A 107 26.71 -16.25 17.82
CA LEU A 107 25.48 -15.89 18.51
C LEU A 107 25.38 -14.37 18.55
N SER A 108 24.29 -13.82 18.04
CA SER A 108 24.05 -12.39 17.99
C SER A 108 22.85 -12.03 18.87
N LEU A 109 23.06 -11.12 19.81
CA LEU A 109 22.01 -10.56 20.66
C LEU A 109 21.95 -9.05 20.41
N ARG A 110 20.76 -8.51 20.21
CA ARG A 110 20.53 -7.06 20.17
C ARG A 110 19.42 -6.68 21.14
N LEU A 111 19.72 -5.66 21.93
CA LEU A 111 18.78 -4.99 22.81
C LEU A 111 18.70 -3.53 22.37
N LYS A 112 17.51 -3.03 22.17
CA LYS A 112 17.28 -1.61 21.88
C LYS A 112 16.13 -1.10 22.74
N ALA A 113 16.34 0.03 23.36
CA ALA A 113 15.30 0.76 24.08
C ALA A 113 15.35 2.22 23.68
N ASP A 114 14.20 2.76 23.32
CA ASP A 114 14.02 4.17 22.99
C ASP A 114 12.72 4.71 23.61
N MET A 115 12.38 5.97 23.36
CA MET A 115 11.25 6.64 23.99
C MET A 115 9.90 5.99 23.69
N GLY A 116 9.77 5.24 22.60
CA GLY A 116 8.49 4.65 22.17
C GLY A 116 8.57 3.17 21.87
N SER A 117 9.76 2.53 22.00
CA SER A 117 9.88 1.10 21.66
C SER A 117 10.97 0.36 22.45
N LYS A 118 10.76 -0.94 22.60
CA LYS A 118 11.72 -1.89 23.18
C LYS A 118 11.84 -3.05 22.21
N LEU A 119 13.07 -3.39 21.81
CA LEU A 119 13.35 -4.47 20.88
C LEU A 119 14.34 -5.43 21.48
N PHE A 120 14.04 -6.69 21.34
CA PHE A 120 14.92 -7.82 21.67
C PHE A 120 15.10 -8.68 20.42
N TYR A 121 16.34 -8.99 20.06
CA TYR A 121 16.68 -9.89 18.97
C TYR A 121 17.72 -10.90 19.43
N LEU A 122 17.53 -12.16 19.03
CA LEU A 122 18.45 -13.26 19.23
C LEU A 122 18.62 -14.03 17.91
N GLY A 123 19.84 -14.18 17.43
CA GLY A 123 20.14 -14.93 16.21
C GLY A 123 21.36 -15.82 16.37
N LYS A 124 21.32 -17.03 15.81
CA LYS A 124 22.43 -17.99 15.81
C LYS A 124 22.61 -18.62 14.45
N GLY A 125 23.83 -18.66 13.99
CA GLY A 125 24.25 -19.42 12.81
C GLY A 125 25.01 -20.69 13.21
N TRP A 126 24.90 -21.72 12.36
CA TRP A 126 25.66 -22.95 12.42
C TRP A 126 26.15 -23.32 11.03
N GLU A 127 27.38 -23.74 10.97
CA GLU A 127 28.01 -24.30 9.75
C GLU A 127 28.67 -25.62 10.11
N TRP A 128 28.38 -26.66 9.36
CA TRP A 128 28.99 -27.98 9.54
C TRP A 128 29.33 -28.67 8.23
N GLY A 129 30.00 -29.80 8.30
CA GLY A 129 30.57 -30.50 7.16
C GLY A 129 29.62 -30.67 5.98
N LYS A 130 30.18 -30.79 4.76
CA LYS A 130 29.47 -30.96 3.48
C LYS A 130 28.60 -29.76 3.05
N GLY A 131 28.93 -28.54 3.51
CA GLY A 131 28.30 -27.28 3.05
C GLY A 131 26.90 -27.03 3.59
N TRP A 132 26.55 -27.59 4.75
CA TRP A 132 25.34 -27.29 5.47
C TRP A 132 25.44 -25.98 6.22
N THR A 133 24.40 -25.18 6.18
CA THR A 133 24.23 -23.95 6.95
C THR A 133 22.83 -23.93 7.58
N LEU A 134 22.73 -23.50 8.83
CA LEU A 134 21.47 -23.26 9.52
C LEU A 134 21.55 -21.90 10.20
N ASN A 135 20.53 -21.09 10.07
CA ASN A 135 20.36 -19.86 10.84
C ASN A 135 18.98 -19.87 11.48
N THR A 136 18.94 -19.53 12.76
CA THR A 136 17.69 -19.30 13.47
C THR A 136 17.70 -17.89 14.05
N SER A 137 16.55 -17.28 14.12
CA SER A 137 16.40 -15.98 14.78
C SER A 137 15.05 -15.84 15.46
N LEU A 138 15.04 -15.01 16.49
CA LEU A 138 13.87 -14.57 17.23
C LEU A 138 13.96 -13.07 17.44
N ASP A 139 12.89 -12.35 17.12
CA ASP A 139 12.75 -10.91 17.29
C ASP A 139 11.46 -10.62 18.05
N TYR A 140 11.54 -9.79 19.07
CA TYR A 140 10.38 -9.26 19.78
C TYR A 140 10.45 -7.75 19.83
N LEU A 141 9.38 -7.08 19.44
CA LEU A 141 9.21 -5.63 19.48
C LEU A 141 7.97 -5.29 20.27
N TYR A 142 8.11 -4.42 21.25
CA TYR A 142 7.02 -3.68 21.88
C TYR A 142 7.13 -2.21 21.46
N SER A 143 6.05 -1.60 20.99
CA SER A 143 6.01 -0.19 20.59
C SER A 143 4.74 0.48 21.08
N ASN A 144 4.93 1.65 21.71
CA ASN A 144 3.86 2.53 22.13
C ASN A 144 4.23 3.97 21.74
N LYS A 145 3.33 4.69 21.10
CA LYS A 145 3.56 6.08 20.64
C LYS A 145 3.86 7.01 21.83
N ASP A 146 3.09 6.89 22.89
CA ASP A 146 3.27 7.63 24.15
C ASP A 146 3.35 6.61 25.27
N PRO A 147 4.53 6.40 25.89
CA PRO A 147 4.70 5.44 26.98
C PRO A 147 3.79 5.67 28.21
N ARG A 148 3.24 6.89 28.35
CA ARG A 148 2.29 7.22 29.43
C ARG A 148 0.87 6.74 29.10
N ASN A 149 0.56 6.55 27.82
CA ASN A 149 -0.73 6.01 27.39
C ASN A 149 -0.63 4.48 27.32
N THR A 150 -1.18 3.80 28.32
CA THR A 150 -1.21 2.33 28.40
C THR A 150 -2.37 1.72 27.57
N LEU A 151 -3.21 2.56 26.96
CA LEU A 151 -4.40 2.14 26.23
C LEU A 151 -4.11 1.79 24.78
N GLU A 152 -2.92 2.12 24.27
CA GLU A 152 -2.48 1.76 22.92
C GLU A 152 -1.14 1.02 22.98
N ALA A 153 -1.05 -0.10 22.30
CA ALA A 153 0.23 -0.83 22.16
C ALA A 153 0.25 -1.63 20.86
N TYR A 154 1.44 -1.75 20.30
CA TYR A 154 1.75 -2.65 19.20
C TYR A 154 2.87 -3.60 19.62
N GLN A 155 2.66 -4.90 19.42
CA GLN A 155 3.65 -5.93 19.69
C GLN A 155 3.91 -6.73 18.42
N ARG A 156 5.15 -7.12 18.20
CA ARG A 156 5.55 -8.02 17.12
C ARG A 156 6.44 -9.11 17.66
N LEU A 157 6.17 -10.35 17.24
CA LEU A 157 7.04 -11.49 17.43
C LEU A 157 7.38 -12.06 16.06
N SER A 158 8.67 -12.25 15.76
CA SER A 158 9.10 -12.89 14.52
C SER A 158 10.12 -13.97 14.80
N SER A 159 10.02 -15.11 14.13
CA SER A 159 10.98 -16.19 14.20
C SER A 159 11.27 -16.71 12.80
N SER A 160 12.52 -17.05 12.52
CA SER A 160 12.90 -17.65 11.25
C SER A 160 13.86 -18.80 11.42
N LEU A 161 13.72 -19.79 10.53
CA LEU A 161 14.63 -20.91 10.37
C LEU A 161 15.05 -20.97 8.90
N ARG A 162 16.35 -20.89 8.63
CA ARG A 162 16.93 -20.84 7.28
C ARG A 162 17.97 -21.93 7.16
N LEU A 163 17.64 -22.98 6.42
CA LEU A 163 18.49 -24.12 6.14
C LEU A 163 19.05 -24.02 4.73
N GLY A 164 20.31 -24.31 4.54
CA GLY A 164 20.94 -24.31 3.23
C GLY A 164 21.95 -25.43 3.08
N ARG A 165 22.13 -25.87 1.83
CA ARG A 165 23.17 -26.83 1.48
C ARG A 165 23.68 -26.60 0.08
N LYS A 166 25.02 -26.60 -0.07
CA LYS A 166 25.69 -26.55 -1.37
C LYS A 166 26.25 -27.92 -1.73
N PHE A 167 25.73 -28.49 -2.81
CA PHE A 167 26.20 -29.75 -3.37
C PHE A 167 27.18 -29.45 -4.51
N GLN A 168 28.32 -30.09 -4.47
CA GLN A 168 29.33 -30.02 -5.54
C GLN A 168 29.23 -31.28 -6.39
N LEU A 169 28.69 -31.13 -7.61
CA LEU A 169 28.62 -32.19 -8.63
C LEU A 169 29.76 -31.94 -9.64
N ARG A 170 30.14 -32.99 -10.44
CA ARG A 170 31.27 -32.87 -11.38
C ARG A 170 31.18 -31.62 -12.29
N ALA A 171 30.08 -31.44 -13.00
CA ALA A 171 29.85 -30.35 -13.94
C ALA A 171 28.96 -29.26 -13.40
N TYR A 172 28.36 -29.41 -12.21
CA TYR A 172 27.36 -28.53 -11.66
C TYR A 172 27.62 -28.21 -10.17
N SER A 173 27.08 -27.12 -9.70
CA SER A 173 26.87 -26.85 -8.29
C SER A 173 25.38 -26.62 -8.05
N LEU A 174 24.81 -27.34 -7.10
CA LEU A 174 23.41 -27.15 -6.67
C LEU A 174 23.41 -26.45 -5.33
N ASP A 175 22.81 -25.29 -5.27
CA ASP A 175 22.54 -24.53 -4.04
C ASP A 175 21.07 -24.73 -3.68
N TRP A 176 20.80 -25.39 -2.57
CA TRP A 176 19.48 -25.58 -2.02
C TRP A 176 19.31 -24.70 -0.78
N GLN A 177 18.19 -24.02 -0.71
CA GLN A 177 17.83 -23.12 0.39
C GLN A 177 16.36 -23.32 0.75
N MET A 178 16.11 -23.50 2.04
CA MET A 178 14.77 -23.57 2.61
C MET A 178 14.65 -22.54 3.74
N ASN A 179 13.56 -21.78 3.75
CA ASN A 179 13.23 -20.86 4.84
C ASN A 179 11.84 -21.21 5.38
N ALA A 180 11.71 -21.20 6.71
CA ALA A 180 10.44 -21.29 7.40
C ALA A 180 10.38 -20.06 8.34
N ASP A 181 9.37 -19.24 8.13
CA ASP A 181 9.20 -17.97 8.82
C ASP A 181 7.86 -17.94 9.56
N TYR A 182 7.87 -17.46 10.78
CA TYR A 182 6.69 -17.14 11.56
C TYR A 182 6.75 -15.67 11.96
N GLY A 183 5.66 -14.96 11.76
CA GLY A 183 5.47 -13.59 12.22
C GLY A 183 4.13 -13.43 12.90
N ALA A 184 4.09 -12.69 13.98
CA ALA A 184 2.86 -12.30 14.67
C ALA A 184 2.91 -10.83 15.03
N SER A 185 1.77 -10.15 14.96
CA SER A 185 1.60 -8.82 15.53
C SER A 185 0.26 -8.69 16.25
N LEU A 186 0.29 -8.02 17.38
CA LEU A 186 -0.87 -7.68 18.19
C LEU A 186 -0.95 -6.15 18.22
N ASP A 187 -2.01 -5.59 17.66
CA ASP A 187 -2.25 -4.15 17.60
C ASP A 187 -3.57 -3.84 18.31
N GLY A 188 -3.55 -2.98 19.31
CA GLY A 188 -4.71 -2.67 20.10
C GLY A 188 -4.79 -1.21 20.51
N ALA A 189 -6.02 -0.70 20.58
CA ALA A 189 -6.34 0.61 21.11
C ALA A 189 -7.64 0.54 21.91
N LYS A 190 -7.65 1.20 23.06
CA LYS A 190 -8.85 1.34 23.90
C LYS A 190 -9.09 2.80 24.20
N GLN A 191 -10.32 3.21 24.30
CA GLN A 191 -10.67 4.49 24.88
C GLN A 191 -10.64 4.36 26.41
N ASP A 192 -10.23 5.42 27.08
CA ASP A 192 -10.23 5.46 28.53
C ASP A 192 -11.68 5.40 29.06
N PRO A 193 -12.06 4.37 29.84
CA PRO A 193 -13.39 4.25 30.38
C PRO A 193 -13.81 5.42 31.28
N GLU A 194 -12.86 6.07 31.96
CA GLU A 194 -13.17 7.24 32.82
C GLU A 194 -13.65 8.42 31.99
N THR A 195 -13.16 8.58 30.78
CA THR A 195 -13.60 9.63 29.84
C THR A 195 -14.76 9.21 28.95
N ASN A 196 -15.10 7.91 28.92
CA ASN A 196 -16.17 7.34 28.09
C ASN A 196 -17.39 6.87 28.89
N GLY A 197 -17.66 7.48 30.05
CA GLY A 197 -18.84 7.16 30.87
C GLY A 197 -18.88 5.71 31.37
N GLY A 198 -17.75 5.03 31.52
CA GLY A 198 -17.63 3.64 31.93
C GLY A 198 -17.86 2.61 30.83
N TYR A 199 -18.14 3.05 29.58
CA TYR A 199 -18.42 2.14 28.47
C TYR A 199 -17.13 1.63 27.80
N GLU A 200 -17.18 0.37 27.33
CA GLU A 200 -16.10 -0.21 26.55
C GLU A 200 -16.09 0.36 25.12
N ASP A 201 -14.96 0.89 24.71
CA ASP A 201 -14.65 1.25 23.33
C ASP A 201 -13.23 0.75 23.02
N SER A 202 -13.11 -0.27 22.17
CA SER A 202 -11.84 -0.94 21.91
C SER A 202 -11.73 -1.43 20.48
N PHE A 203 -10.50 -1.40 19.97
CA PHE A 203 -10.08 -1.99 18.71
C PHE A 203 -8.91 -2.95 18.98
N GLN A 204 -8.97 -4.13 18.37
CA GLN A 204 -7.90 -5.12 18.41
C GLN A 204 -7.69 -5.70 17.01
N SER A 205 -6.43 -5.92 16.64
CA SER A 205 -6.05 -6.60 15.40
C SER A 205 -4.93 -7.57 15.69
N ASP A 206 -5.23 -8.85 15.57
CA ASP A 206 -4.31 -9.95 15.78
C ASP A 206 -3.93 -10.54 14.41
N TYR A 207 -2.64 -10.58 14.14
CA TYR A 207 -2.08 -11.06 12.88
C TYR A 207 -1.05 -12.15 13.16
N HIS A 208 -1.17 -13.27 12.47
CA HIS A 208 -0.19 -14.35 12.47
C HIS A 208 0.07 -14.79 11.03
N ARG A 209 1.32 -15.05 10.70
CA ARG A 209 1.73 -15.50 9.37
C ARG A 209 2.74 -16.62 9.50
N VAL A 210 2.50 -17.71 8.76
CA VAL A 210 3.48 -18.77 8.52
C VAL A 210 3.85 -18.74 7.05
N ALA A 211 5.13 -18.77 6.73
CA ALA A 211 5.61 -18.80 5.37
C ALA A 211 6.71 -19.84 5.20
N LEU A 212 6.66 -20.57 4.10
CA LEU A 212 7.67 -21.55 3.69
C LEU A 212 8.18 -21.18 2.30
N SER A 213 9.50 -21.17 2.11
CA SER A 213 10.09 -21.00 0.80
C SER A 213 11.17 -22.04 0.54
N ASN A 214 11.24 -22.54 -0.68
CA ASN A 214 12.27 -23.46 -1.17
C ASN A 214 12.86 -22.88 -2.45
N LYS A 215 14.19 -22.75 -2.48
CA LYS A 215 14.95 -22.29 -3.65
C LYS A 215 16.00 -23.30 -4.02
N LEU A 216 16.00 -23.69 -5.30
CA LEU A 216 17.00 -24.56 -5.90
C LEU A 216 17.70 -23.77 -7.01
N MET A 217 19.01 -23.65 -6.94
CA MET A 217 19.81 -23.02 -7.99
C MET A 217 20.89 -23.98 -8.47
N LEU A 218 20.70 -24.51 -9.67
CA LEU A 218 21.67 -25.33 -10.37
C LEU A 218 22.54 -24.42 -11.24
N LYS A 219 23.85 -24.33 -10.97
CA LYS A 219 24.83 -23.59 -11.75
C LYS A 219 25.77 -24.56 -12.42
N ARG A 220 26.00 -24.40 -13.71
CA ARG A 220 27.00 -25.17 -14.47
C ARG A 220 28.37 -24.54 -14.33
N ARG A 221 29.40 -25.39 -14.21
CA ARG A 221 30.79 -24.97 -14.22
C ARG A 221 31.32 -24.97 -15.65
N GLY A 222 32.04 -23.92 -16.03
CA GLY A 222 32.62 -23.78 -17.36
C GLY A 222 31.76 -22.99 -18.35
N GLN A 223 32.36 -22.71 -19.54
CA GLN A 223 31.70 -21.94 -20.61
C GLN A 223 30.85 -22.88 -21.47
N GLN A 224 29.55 -22.96 -21.16
CA GLN A 224 28.58 -23.69 -21.98
C GLN A 224 27.29 -22.89 -22.08
N TRP A 225 26.44 -23.28 -23.04
CA TRP A 225 25.19 -22.58 -23.36
C TRP A 225 24.20 -22.48 -22.19
N LEU A 226 24.06 -23.51 -21.34
CA LEU A 226 23.26 -23.45 -20.13
C LEU A 226 24.12 -23.03 -18.95
N LYS A 227 23.86 -21.85 -18.36
CA LYS A 227 24.59 -21.32 -17.22
C LYS A 227 23.96 -21.72 -15.88
N ALA A 228 22.66 -21.50 -15.76
CA ALA A 228 21.97 -21.73 -14.52
C ALA A 228 20.49 -22.07 -14.74
N ILE A 229 19.93 -22.86 -13.82
CA ILE A 229 18.48 -23.04 -13.65
C ILE A 229 18.16 -22.66 -12.21
N GLU A 230 17.13 -21.84 -12.02
CA GLU A 230 16.59 -21.48 -10.72
C GLU A 230 15.14 -21.95 -10.63
N LEU A 231 14.79 -22.64 -9.54
CA LEU A 231 13.43 -22.95 -9.16
C LEU A 231 13.16 -22.36 -7.78
N LEU A 232 12.06 -21.66 -7.64
CA LEU A 232 11.61 -21.08 -6.38
C LEU A 232 10.14 -21.44 -6.17
N GLY A 233 9.82 -22.01 -5.01
CA GLY A 233 8.45 -22.23 -4.57
C GLY A 233 8.25 -21.58 -3.20
N THR A 234 7.17 -20.83 -3.03
CA THR A 234 6.81 -20.23 -1.76
C THR A 234 5.34 -20.40 -1.46
N SER A 235 5.01 -20.54 -0.19
CA SER A 235 3.64 -20.50 0.29
C SER A 235 3.57 -19.72 1.60
N SER A 236 2.50 -18.97 1.79
CA SER A 236 2.20 -18.32 3.06
C SER A 236 0.74 -18.42 3.39
N TYR A 237 0.46 -18.63 4.67
CA TYR A 237 -0.89 -18.65 5.22
C TYR A 237 -0.95 -17.69 6.40
N GLU A 238 -2.04 -16.93 6.47
CA GLU A 238 -2.20 -15.88 7.46
C GLU A 238 -3.51 -16.07 8.24
N TRP A 239 -3.48 -15.74 9.52
CA TRP A 239 -4.64 -15.55 10.39
C TRP A 239 -4.71 -14.09 10.75
N GLN A 240 -5.78 -13.43 10.37
CA GLN A 240 -5.97 -12.01 10.62
C GLN A 240 -7.34 -11.82 11.22
N ASP A 241 -7.37 -11.48 12.49
CA ASP A 241 -8.58 -11.30 13.27
C ASP A 241 -8.64 -9.86 13.77
N MET A 242 -9.64 -9.12 13.31
CA MET A 242 -9.91 -7.75 13.76
C MET A 242 -11.19 -7.76 14.60
N LYS A 243 -11.18 -7.04 15.70
CA LYS A 243 -12.30 -6.91 16.61
C LYS A 243 -12.53 -5.45 16.97
N ARG A 244 -13.78 -5.00 16.85
CA ARG A 244 -14.22 -3.67 17.24
C ARG A 244 -15.38 -3.79 18.21
N ILE A 245 -15.27 -3.12 19.34
CA ILE A 245 -16.33 -3.03 20.36
C ILE A 245 -16.66 -1.56 20.58
N ARG A 246 -17.95 -1.24 20.63
CA ARG A 246 -18.45 0.08 20.99
C ARG A 246 -19.78 -0.02 21.74
N TYR A 247 -20.02 0.94 22.57
CA TYR A 247 -21.36 1.22 23.08
C TYR A 247 -22.07 2.18 22.12
N ILE A 248 -23.23 1.77 21.64
CA ILE A 248 -24.06 2.54 20.72
C ILE A 248 -25.22 3.14 21.51
N ASN A 249 -25.44 4.43 21.32
CA ASN A 249 -26.55 5.17 21.91
C ASN A 249 -27.28 5.92 20.79
N LEU A 250 -28.50 5.47 20.47
CA LEU A 250 -29.31 5.97 19.38
C LEU A 250 -30.19 7.12 19.89
N GLN A 251 -30.24 8.22 19.13
CA GLN A 251 -31.05 9.38 19.45
C GLN A 251 -32.48 9.26 18.93
N GLN A 252 -32.75 8.30 18.06
CA GLN A 252 -34.04 8.07 17.42
C GLN A 252 -34.26 6.59 17.14
N THR A 253 -35.50 6.19 16.91
CA THR A 253 -35.84 4.84 16.45
C THR A 253 -35.12 4.54 15.15
N THR A 254 -34.30 3.50 15.17
CA THR A 254 -33.47 3.07 14.02
C THR A 254 -33.79 1.60 13.74
N ALA A 255 -33.71 1.24 12.47
CA ALA A 255 -33.93 -0.13 12.01
C ALA A 255 -32.65 -0.73 11.42
N ALA A 256 -32.52 -2.05 11.55
CA ALA A 256 -31.52 -2.85 10.85
C ALA A 256 -32.21 -3.81 9.87
N ILE A 257 -31.61 -3.97 8.71
CA ILE A 257 -32.17 -4.76 7.61
C ILE A 257 -31.22 -5.95 7.36
N ARG A 258 -31.77 -7.15 7.24
CA ARG A 258 -31.01 -8.39 7.02
C ARG A 258 -31.28 -9.05 5.66
N GLU A 259 -32.21 -8.50 4.87
CA GLU A 259 -32.55 -9.08 3.56
C GLU A 259 -31.30 -9.09 2.65
N MET A 260 -31.09 -10.22 2.00
CA MET A 260 -29.93 -10.45 1.11
C MET A 260 -30.35 -10.79 -0.33
N ARG A 261 -31.64 -10.95 -0.60
CA ARG A 261 -32.15 -11.26 -1.94
C ARG A 261 -32.39 -9.98 -2.70
N ASN A 262 -32.04 -10.01 -3.98
CA ASN A 262 -32.25 -8.88 -4.86
C ASN A 262 -33.74 -8.66 -5.14
N ASN A 263 -34.15 -7.39 -5.17
CA ASN A 263 -35.50 -6.92 -5.46
C ASN A 263 -36.55 -7.63 -4.58
N SER A 264 -36.31 -7.70 -3.27
CA SER A 264 -37.21 -8.34 -2.32
C SER A 264 -37.69 -7.36 -1.25
N GLU A 265 -38.87 -7.62 -0.73
CA GLU A 265 -39.51 -6.87 0.33
C GLU A 265 -39.34 -7.60 1.66
N SER A 266 -39.11 -6.87 2.74
CA SER A 266 -39.01 -7.43 4.10
C SER A 266 -39.30 -6.38 5.17
N ASP A 267 -39.69 -6.84 6.35
CA ASP A 267 -39.77 -5.98 7.52
C ASP A 267 -38.42 -5.86 8.21
N ALA A 268 -38.05 -4.63 8.59
CA ALA A 268 -36.83 -4.33 9.29
C ALA A 268 -36.91 -4.60 10.78
N PHE A 269 -35.78 -4.87 11.44
CA PHE A 269 -35.70 -4.98 12.90
C PHE A 269 -35.56 -3.59 13.53
N LEU A 270 -36.35 -3.32 14.56
CA LEU A 270 -36.15 -2.13 15.38
C LEU A 270 -34.99 -2.38 16.36
N LEU A 271 -34.02 -1.48 16.36
CA LEU A 271 -32.89 -1.57 17.25
C LEU A 271 -33.20 -1.04 18.65
N PRO A 272 -32.63 -1.61 19.72
CA PRO A 272 -32.62 -1.00 21.04
C PRO A 272 -31.98 0.40 20.99
N TYR A 273 -32.45 1.33 21.82
CA TYR A 273 -31.87 2.67 21.89
C TYR A 273 -30.42 2.69 22.35
N SER A 274 -30.02 1.72 23.16
CA SER A 274 -28.65 1.61 23.61
C SER A 274 -28.22 0.15 23.74
N TYR A 275 -27.01 -0.18 23.26
CA TYR A 275 -26.49 -1.53 23.30
C TYR A 275 -24.96 -1.55 23.12
N ARG A 276 -24.34 -2.63 23.60
CA ARG A 276 -22.96 -2.97 23.27
C ARG A 276 -22.93 -3.67 21.91
N ALA A 277 -22.24 -3.06 20.96
CA ALA A 277 -22.02 -3.62 19.64
C ALA A 277 -20.63 -4.26 19.54
N GLU A 278 -20.54 -5.38 18.84
CA GLU A 278 -19.29 -6.07 18.53
C GLU A 278 -19.28 -6.49 17.08
N GLN A 279 -18.18 -6.20 16.39
CA GLN A 279 -17.93 -6.65 15.03
C GLN A 279 -16.56 -7.30 14.95
N ASN A 280 -16.52 -8.48 14.37
CA ASN A 280 -15.29 -9.22 14.09
C ASN A 280 -15.10 -9.34 12.59
N VAL A 281 -13.84 -9.32 12.14
CA VAL A 281 -13.46 -9.58 10.74
C VAL A 281 -12.41 -10.66 10.73
N GLU A 282 -12.71 -11.79 10.12
CA GLU A 282 -11.78 -12.90 10.02
C GLU A 282 -11.26 -13.03 8.59
N GLY A 283 -9.97 -12.76 8.41
CA GLY A 283 -9.23 -13.01 7.18
C GLY A 283 -8.30 -14.21 7.30
N ARG A 284 -8.22 -15.01 6.23
CA ARG A 284 -7.33 -16.19 6.12
C ARG A 284 -6.65 -16.19 4.74
N PRO A 285 -5.77 -15.20 4.45
CA PRO A 285 -5.03 -15.15 3.20
C PRO A 285 -4.14 -16.36 3.00
N LEU A 286 -4.24 -16.97 1.83
CA LEU A 286 -3.36 -18.00 1.30
C LEU A 286 -2.69 -17.46 0.04
N ASN A 287 -1.36 -17.42 0.02
CA ASN A 287 -0.59 -16.99 -1.14
C ASN A 287 0.39 -18.11 -1.51
N ILE A 288 0.43 -18.49 -2.77
CA ILE A 288 1.38 -19.45 -3.33
C ILE A 288 2.08 -18.79 -4.52
N PHE A 289 3.40 -18.93 -4.61
CA PHE A 289 4.17 -18.43 -5.73
C PHE A 289 5.20 -19.47 -6.17
N LEU A 290 5.23 -19.75 -7.48
CA LEU A 290 6.17 -20.65 -8.13
C LEU A 290 6.90 -19.88 -9.23
N LYS A 291 8.23 -20.05 -9.33
CA LYS A 291 9.06 -19.44 -10.36
C LYS A 291 10.08 -20.44 -10.89
N ALA A 292 10.27 -20.42 -12.20
CA ALA A 292 11.31 -21.19 -12.88
C ALA A 292 12.05 -20.30 -13.88
N ASN A 293 13.39 -20.25 -13.78
CA ASN A 293 14.28 -19.49 -14.63
C ASN A 293 15.34 -20.39 -15.26
N ALA A 294 15.68 -20.13 -16.52
CA ALA A 294 16.84 -20.69 -17.21
C ALA A 294 17.70 -19.55 -17.76
N CYS A 295 18.97 -19.52 -17.38
CA CYS A 295 19.95 -18.57 -17.91
C CYS A 295 20.84 -19.29 -18.91
N LEU A 296 20.85 -18.79 -20.16
CA LEU A 296 21.59 -19.35 -21.30
C LEU A 296 22.68 -18.35 -21.71
N ALA A 297 23.82 -18.87 -22.17
CA ALA A 297 24.84 -18.08 -22.83
C ALA A 297 24.85 -18.43 -24.31
N LEU A 298 24.56 -17.47 -25.15
CA LEU A 298 24.62 -17.68 -26.59
C LEU A 298 26.05 -17.41 -27.08
N PRO A 299 26.63 -18.34 -27.88
CA PRO A 299 28.01 -18.25 -28.33
C PRO A 299 28.17 -17.26 -29.52
N ILE A 300 28.09 -15.96 -29.26
CA ILE A 300 28.26 -14.93 -30.24
C ILE A 300 29.71 -14.40 -30.15
N LYS A 301 30.45 -14.38 -31.29
CA LYS A 301 31.81 -13.84 -31.32
C LYS A 301 31.79 -12.35 -30.95
N PHE A 302 32.74 -11.91 -30.09
CA PHE A 302 32.96 -10.53 -29.65
C PHE A 302 31.87 -9.92 -28.75
N VAL A 303 30.75 -10.62 -28.52
CA VAL A 303 29.64 -10.16 -27.68
C VAL A 303 29.43 -11.21 -26.60
N LYS A 304 29.37 -10.77 -25.33
CA LYS A 304 28.87 -11.62 -24.25
C LYS A 304 27.36 -11.50 -24.26
N ASP A 305 26.69 -12.58 -24.56
CA ASP A 305 25.25 -12.67 -24.69
C ASP A 305 24.68 -13.61 -23.62
N GLU A 306 23.72 -13.13 -22.84
CA GLU A 306 23.04 -13.88 -21.81
C GLU A 306 21.52 -13.73 -22.02
N LEU A 307 20.86 -14.87 -22.28
CA LEU A 307 19.42 -14.96 -22.42
C LEU A 307 18.82 -15.59 -21.17
N LEU A 308 17.95 -14.87 -20.48
CA LEU A 308 17.10 -15.35 -19.41
C LEU A 308 15.73 -15.68 -19.97
N LEU A 309 15.28 -16.92 -19.78
CA LEU A 309 13.91 -17.37 -20.03
C LEU A 309 13.29 -17.78 -18.71
N GLY A 310 12.06 -17.37 -18.48
CA GLY A 310 11.41 -17.73 -17.23
C GLY A 310 9.89 -17.67 -17.27
N THR A 311 9.33 -18.26 -16.23
CA THR A 311 7.90 -18.23 -15.94
C THR A 311 7.69 -18.11 -14.44
N ASP A 312 6.63 -17.43 -14.05
CA ASP A 312 6.14 -17.45 -12.69
C ASP A 312 4.61 -17.59 -12.65
N TRP A 313 4.13 -18.17 -11.56
CA TRP A 313 2.73 -18.33 -11.25
C TRP A 313 2.48 -17.98 -9.80
N ALA A 314 1.47 -17.16 -9.57
CA ALA A 314 0.99 -16.78 -8.25
C ALA A 314 -0.48 -17.17 -8.08
N LEU A 315 -0.85 -17.59 -6.87
CA LEU A 315 -2.23 -17.83 -6.45
C LEU A 315 -2.47 -17.01 -5.18
N ASP A 316 -3.54 -16.24 -5.21
CA ASP A 316 -4.04 -15.46 -4.07
C ASP A 316 -5.49 -15.88 -3.77
N LYS A 317 -5.78 -16.23 -2.50
CA LYS A 317 -7.11 -16.62 -2.01
C LYS A 317 -7.28 -16.20 -0.56
N ASN A 318 -8.47 -15.78 -0.18
CA ASN A 318 -8.82 -15.60 1.23
C ASN A 318 -9.86 -16.65 1.65
N LEU A 319 -9.56 -17.41 2.70
CA LEU A 319 -10.38 -18.50 3.22
C LEU A 319 -11.16 -18.10 4.49
N GLY A 320 -11.15 -16.81 4.86
CA GLY A 320 -11.77 -16.30 6.08
C GLY A 320 -13.28 -16.24 6.02
N ARG A 321 -13.88 -16.10 7.19
CA ARG A 321 -15.35 -15.92 7.33
C ARG A 321 -15.81 -14.51 7.03
N GLY A 322 -14.87 -13.54 6.90
CA GLY A 322 -15.20 -12.15 6.60
C GLY A 322 -15.79 -11.39 7.78
N GLN A 323 -16.76 -10.53 7.50
CA GLN A 323 -17.45 -9.70 8.50
C GLN A 323 -18.40 -10.56 9.33
N ILE A 324 -18.30 -10.47 10.65
CA ILE A 324 -19.13 -11.20 11.61
C ILE A 324 -19.69 -10.20 12.63
N PHE A 325 -20.97 -10.02 12.65
CA PHE A 325 -21.67 -9.11 13.58
C PHE A 325 -23.12 -9.56 13.85
N ASP A 326 -23.68 -9.02 14.90
CA ASP A 326 -25.09 -9.22 15.25
C ASP A 326 -25.96 -8.17 14.55
N TYR A 327 -26.93 -8.59 13.74
CA TYR A 327 -27.88 -7.69 13.07
C TYR A 327 -28.75 -6.90 14.04
N GLN A 328 -29.00 -7.43 15.21
CA GLN A 328 -29.81 -6.76 16.24
C GLN A 328 -28.99 -5.74 17.04
N ARG A 329 -27.65 -5.77 16.90
CA ARG A 329 -26.70 -4.88 17.59
C ARG A 329 -25.56 -4.47 16.68
N PRO A 330 -25.87 -3.89 15.51
CA PRO A 330 -24.84 -3.53 14.53
C PRO A 330 -23.93 -2.42 15.08
N LEU A 331 -22.65 -2.50 14.74
CA LEU A 331 -21.67 -1.47 15.11
C LEU A 331 -21.98 -0.11 14.46
N TYR A 332 -22.52 -0.14 13.24
CA TYR A 332 -22.90 1.02 12.45
C TYR A 332 -24.37 0.92 12.00
N PRO A 333 -25.32 1.37 12.82
CA PRO A 333 -26.76 1.11 12.60
C PRO A 333 -27.36 1.75 11.35
N GLN A 334 -26.68 2.75 10.76
CA GLN A 334 -27.15 3.46 9.56
C GLN A 334 -26.57 2.89 8.25
N HIS A 335 -25.82 1.79 8.31
CA HIS A 335 -25.16 1.23 7.15
C HIS A 335 -25.75 -0.11 6.70
N SER A 336 -25.90 -0.25 5.40
CA SER A 336 -26.42 -1.46 4.74
C SER A 336 -25.36 -2.57 4.63
N LEU A 337 -24.65 -2.89 5.74
CA LEU A 337 -23.65 -3.94 5.74
C LEU A 337 -24.29 -5.31 5.91
N ARG A 338 -23.84 -6.29 5.11
CA ARG A 338 -24.24 -7.71 5.22
C ARG A 338 -22.98 -8.58 5.36
N PRO A 339 -23.04 -9.69 6.11
CA PRO A 339 -21.95 -10.64 6.17
C PRO A 339 -21.64 -11.22 4.79
N ARG A 340 -20.34 -11.34 4.49
CA ARG A 340 -19.86 -12.03 3.29
C ARG A 340 -18.64 -12.86 3.68
N PRO A 341 -18.70 -14.20 3.59
CA PRO A 341 -17.54 -15.03 3.75
C PRO A 341 -16.50 -14.74 2.67
N PHE A 342 -15.27 -14.48 3.06
CA PHE A 342 -14.17 -14.27 2.09
C PHE A 342 -13.84 -15.57 1.35
N SER A 343 -14.15 -16.73 1.96
CA SER A 343 -14.03 -18.05 1.33
C SER A 343 -14.86 -18.19 0.05
N ASP A 344 -15.95 -17.45 -0.10
CA ASP A 344 -16.84 -17.51 -1.26
C ASP A 344 -16.25 -16.75 -2.47
N ILE A 345 -15.27 -15.88 -2.24
CA ILE A 345 -14.61 -15.12 -3.30
C ILE A 345 -13.64 -16.06 -4.04
N PRO A 346 -13.65 -16.10 -5.39
CA PRO A 346 -12.77 -16.97 -6.16
C PRO A 346 -11.28 -16.73 -5.89
N ALA A 347 -10.45 -17.75 -6.08
CA ALA A 347 -9.01 -17.58 -6.12
C ALA A 347 -8.62 -16.87 -7.42
N VAL A 348 -7.63 -15.99 -7.34
CA VAL A 348 -7.06 -15.31 -8.50
C VAL A 348 -5.68 -15.91 -8.79
N HIS A 349 -5.46 -16.27 -10.04
CA HIS A 349 -4.21 -16.79 -10.51
C HIS A 349 -3.55 -15.79 -11.45
N ASN A 350 -2.26 -15.58 -11.29
CA ASN A 350 -1.45 -14.72 -12.14
C ASN A 350 -0.32 -15.55 -12.75
N LEU A 351 -0.34 -15.76 -14.06
CA LEU A 351 0.70 -16.47 -14.80
C LEU A 351 1.49 -15.47 -15.63
N SER A 352 2.81 -15.56 -15.58
CA SER A 352 3.66 -14.73 -16.44
C SER A 352 4.72 -15.57 -17.15
N LEU A 353 4.99 -15.18 -18.38
CA LEU A 353 6.07 -15.69 -19.21
C LEU A 353 7.01 -14.52 -19.54
N TYR A 354 8.31 -14.72 -19.48
CA TYR A 354 9.25 -13.65 -19.78
C TYR A 354 10.54 -14.13 -20.42
N ALA A 355 11.11 -13.25 -21.23
CA ALA A 355 12.40 -13.41 -21.84
C ALA A 355 13.18 -12.11 -21.76
N GLU A 356 14.46 -12.17 -21.36
CA GLU A 356 15.36 -11.03 -21.27
C GLU A 356 16.71 -11.38 -21.86
N ASN A 357 17.20 -10.52 -22.76
CA ASN A 357 18.51 -10.68 -23.34
C ASN A 357 19.43 -9.56 -22.87
N THR A 358 20.61 -9.92 -22.39
CA THR A 358 21.67 -9.01 -21.97
C THR A 358 22.87 -9.15 -22.89
N LEU A 359 23.10 -8.15 -23.75
CA LEU A 359 24.24 -8.05 -24.63
C LEU A 359 25.31 -7.14 -24.02
N SER A 360 26.56 -7.64 -23.92
CA SER A 360 27.71 -6.84 -23.48
C SER A 360 28.76 -6.84 -24.55
N LEU A 361 29.07 -5.66 -25.10
CA LEU A 361 30.08 -5.44 -26.15
C LEU A 361 31.23 -4.61 -25.58
N LYS A 362 32.47 -5.04 -25.82
CA LYS A 362 33.68 -4.28 -25.58
C LYS A 362 34.24 -3.81 -26.90
N ALA A 363 34.29 -2.50 -27.14
CA ALA A 363 34.87 -1.86 -28.32
C ALA A 363 36.08 -0.99 -27.87
N GLY A 364 37.28 -1.59 -27.94
CA GLY A 364 38.46 -0.99 -27.35
C GLY A 364 38.35 -0.83 -25.84
N LYS A 365 38.41 0.41 -25.32
CA LYS A 365 38.23 0.73 -23.91
C LYS A 365 36.78 1.07 -23.56
N ASN A 366 35.87 1.14 -24.54
CA ASN A 366 34.45 1.35 -24.32
C ASN A 366 33.76 0.02 -23.97
N LYS A 367 32.76 0.06 -23.07
CA LYS A 367 31.88 -1.06 -22.78
C LYS A 367 30.44 -0.62 -22.95
N PHE A 368 29.71 -1.31 -23.83
CA PHE A 368 28.28 -1.13 -24.05
C PHE A 368 27.50 -2.32 -23.46
N GLU A 369 26.46 -2.06 -22.79
CA GLU A 369 25.51 -3.08 -22.25
C GLU A 369 24.10 -2.73 -22.71
N LEU A 370 23.45 -3.65 -23.40
CA LEU A 370 22.07 -3.54 -23.83
C LEU A 370 21.27 -4.66 -23.19
N LEU A 371 20.23 -4.29 -22.46
CA LEU A 371 19.27 -5.20 -21.89
C LEU A 371 17.92 -4.96 -22.56
N THR A 372 17.38 -6.00 -23.18
CA THR A 372 16.04 -6.01 -23.80
C THR A 372 15.22 -7.12 -23.20
N GLY A 373 13.99 -6.85 -22.81
CA GLY A 373 13.14 -7.86 -22.22
C GLY A 373 11.67 -7.64 -22.52
N LEU A 374 10.92 -8.73 -22.48
CA LEU A 374 9.48 -8.73 -22.61
C LEU A 374 8.91 -9.67 -21.55
N ARG A 375 7.90 -9.20 -20.82
CA ARG A 375 7.08 -9.98 -19.91
C ARG A 375 5.64 -9.98 -20.41
N ALA A 376 5.01 -11.14 -20.49
CA ALA A 376 3.61 -11.35 -20.79
C ALA A 376 2.90 -11.87 -19.54
N THR A 377 1.85 -11.22 -19.09
CA THR A 377 1.10 -11.57 -17.87
C THR A 377 -0.37 -11.81 -18.21
N HIS A 378 -0.93 -12.87 -17.64
CA HIS A 378 -2.35 -13.24 -17.81
C HIS A 378 -2.95 -13.66 -16.47
N LEU A 379 -4.18 -13.14 -16.19
CA LEU A 379 -4.95 -13.53 -15.01
C LEU A 379 -6.00 -14.56 -15.40
N PHE A 380 -6.12 -15.63 -14.61
CA PHE A 380 -7.17 -16.62 -14.78
C PHE A 380 -7.81 -17.01 -13.45
N GLY A 381 -8.91 -17.80 -13.49
CA GLY A 381 -9.76 -18.01 -12.31
C GLY A 381 -10.84 -16.93 -12.15
N LEU A 382 -10.92 -15.98 -13.10
CA LEU A 382 -11.96 -14.96 -13.16
C LEU A 382 -13.19 -15.49 -13.92
N ARG A 383 -14.35 -14.85 -13.70
CA ARG A 383 -15.54 -15.13 -14.52
C ARG A 383 -15.24 -14.77 -15.99
N PRO A 384 -15.84 -15.49 -16.97
CA PRO A 384 -15.57 -15.25 -18.39
C PRO A 384 -15.98 -13.86 -18.91
N ASP A 385 -16.85 -13.15 -18.20
CA ASP A 385 -17.28 -11.78 -18.56
C ASP A 385 -16.24 -10.71 -18.25
N PHE A 386 -15.21 -11.00 -17.42
CA PHE A 386 -14.13 -10.05 -17.17
C PHE A 386 -13.20 -9.91 -18.39
N ALA A 387 -12.89 -8.68 -18.80
CA ALA A 387 -11.91 -8.40 -19.85
C ALA A 387 -10.55 -9.05 -19.55
N LEU A 388 -10.13 -9.03 -18.28
CA LEU A 388 -8.87 -9.62 -17.80
C LEU A 388 -8.78 -11.15 -17.98
N SER A 389 -9.90 -11.85 -18.14
CA SER A 389 -9.93 -13.30 -18.38
C SER A 389 -9.46 -13.70 -19.77
N HIS A 390 -9.40 -12.77 -20.70
CA HIS A 390 -9.07 -12.99 -22.12
C HIS A 390 -7.80 -12.25 -22.58
N GLU A 391 -7.31 -11.30 -21.80
CA GLU A 391 -6.22 -10.42 -22.20
C GLU A 391 -4.85 -10.87 -21.66
N TRP A 392 -3.83 -10.80 -22.52
CA TRP A 392 -2.44 -10.84 -22.14
C TRP A 392 -1.87 -9.43 -22.08
N THR A 393 -1.29 -9.06 -20.96
CA THR A 393 -0.62 -7.78 -20.79
C THR A 393 0.86 -7.93 -21.10
N LEU A 394 1.41 -7.03 -21.92
CA LEU A 394 2.80 -7.04 -22.33
C LEU A 394 3.57 -5.88 -21.69
N ASP A 395 4.70 -6.19 -21.04
CA ASP A 395 5.59 -5.23 -20.39
C ASP A 395 6.99 -5.27 -21.06
N PRO A 396 7.21 -4.52 -22.17
CA PRO A 396 8.53 -4.39 -22.77
C PRO A 396 9.44 -3.51 -21.92
N ARG A 397 10.74 -3.87 -21.88
CA ARG A 397 11.79 -3.11 -21.16
C ARG A 397 13.05 -3.05 -21.98
N LEU A 398 13.69 -1.87 -22.00
CA LEU A 398 14.92 -1.60 -22.69
C LEU A 398 15.83 -0.76 -21.77
N ASN A 399 17.05 -1.24 -21.52
CA ASN A 399 18.07 -0.49 -20.80
C ASN A 399 19.37 -0.51 -21.60
N LEU A 400 20.00 0.65 -21.76
CA LEU A 400 21.27 0.84 -22.40
C LEU A 400 22.25 1.45 -21.39
N ALA A 401 23.46 0.93 -21.33
CA ALA A 401 24.54 1.53 -20.57
C ALA A 401 25.82 1.59 -21.37
N TRP A 402 26.52 2.72 -21.27
CA TRP A 402 27.82 2.98 -21.89
C TRP A 402 28.82 3.35 -20.80
N THR A 403 29.84 2.50 -20.61
CA THR A 403 30.99 2.83 -19.78
C THR A 403 32.08 3.36 -20.69
N LEU A 404 32.44 4.63 -20.48
CA LEU A 404 33.45 5.34 -21.27
C LEU A 404 34.86 4.84 -20.93
N PRO A 405 35.82 5.08 -21.81
CA PRO A 405 37.24 4.86 -21.51
C PRO A 405 37.65 5.66 -20.27
N PRO A 406 38.41 5.07 -19.33
CA PRO A 406 38.91 5.81 -18.18
C PRO A 406 39.77 7.00 -18.64
N LEU A 407 39.46 8.18 -18.14
CA LEU A 407 40.25 9.38 -18.35
C LEU A 407 41.30 9.50 -17.23
N SER A 408 42.58 9.66 -17.58
CA SER A 408 43.63 9.89 -16.59
C SER A 408 43.68 11.38 -16.23
N ILE A 409 43.37 11.71 -14.98
CA ILE A 409 43.44 13.07 -14.42
C ILE A 409 44.40 13.01 -13.23
N ARG A 410 45.54 13.75 -13.30
CA ARG A 410 46.55 13.76 -12.24
C ARG A 410 46.93 12.33 -11.77
N GLU A 411 47.22 11.45 -12.74
CA GLU A 411 47.64 10.05 -12.53
C GLU A 411 46.55 9.13 -11.96
N LYS A 412 45.31 9.61 -11.76
CA LYS A 412 44.17 8.84 -11.30
C LYS A 412 43.14 8.66 -12.41
N ALA A 413 42.47 7.52 -12.40
CA ALA A 413 41.48 7.20 -13.40
C ALA A 413 40.11 7.80 -12.98
N LEU A 414 39.52 8.61 -13.88
CA LEU A 414 38.10 8.96 -13.83
C LEU A 414 37.35 7.95 -14.69
N THR A 415 36.46 7.21 -14.10
CA THR A 415 35.51 6.33 -14.80
C THR A 415 34.13 6.98 -14.85
N MET A 416 33.49 6.89 -16.01
CA MET A 416 32.15 7.42 -16.24
C MET A 416 31.28 6.35 -16.90
N ARG A 417 30.07 6.18 -16.36
CA ARG A 417 29.01 5.32 -16.93
C ARG A 417 27.77 6.16 -17.15
N LEU A 418 27.27 6.14 -18.37
CA LEU A 418 25.99 6.73 -18.74
C LEU A 418 25.00 5.59 -18.96
N SER A 419 23.77 5.73 -18.49
CA SER A 419 22.71 4.76 -18.76
C SER A 419 21.39 5.46 -19.05
N ALA A 420 20.59 4.81 -19.89
CA ALA A 420 19.25 5.24 -20.25
C ALA A 420 18.33 4.03 -20.32
N GLY A 421 17.09 4.19 -19.91
CA GLY A 421 16.12 3.12 -19.94
C GLY A 421 14.70 3.61 -20.21
N ILE A 422 13.92 2.73 -20.81
CA ILE A 422 12.47 2.85 -20.99
C ILE A 422 11.82 1.49 -20.73
N GLY A 423 10.71 1.49 -19.99
CA GLY A 423 10.02 0.23 -19.72
C GLY A 423 8.60 0.42 -19.23
N GLN A 424 7.72 -0.48 -19.66
CA GLN A 424 6.36 -0.58 -19.17
C GLN A 424 6.31 -1.57 -18.01
N HIS A 425 5.50 -1.26 -17.03
CA HIS A 425 5.29 -2.05 -15.84
C HIS A 425 3.79 -2.12 -15.53
N SER A 426 3.32 -3.29 -15.13
CA SER A 426 1.91 -3.50 -14.83
C SER A 426 1.72 -4.00 -13.40
N LYS A 427 0.58 -3.62 -12.79
CA LYS A 427 0.10 -4.12 -11.50
C LYS A 427 -1.28 -4.72 -11.66
N SER A 428 -1.45 -5.94 -11.18
CA SER A 428 -2.74 -6.63 -11.12
C SER A 428 -3.64 -5.99 -10.04
N PRO A 429 -4.95 -5.93 -10.26
CA PRO A 429 -5.88 -5.56 -9.20
C PRO A 429 -5.85 -6.61 -8.09
N THR A 430 -6.07 -6.15 -6.86
CA THR A 430 -6.23 -7.05 -5.69
C THR A 430 -7.57 -7.79 -5.77
N ILE A 431 -7.71 -8.88 -4.99
CA ILE A 431 -8.98 -9.62 -4.90
C ILE A 431 -10.14 -8.68 -4.51
N GLY A 432 -9.91 -7.74 -3.58
CA GLY A 432 -10.94 -6.78 -3.16
C GLY A 432 -11.33 -5.76 -4.23
N GLN A 433 -10.44 -5.47 -5.19
CA GLN A 433 -10.75 -4.61 -6.34
C GLN A 433 -11.48 -5.36 -7.45
N LEU A 434 -11.19 -6.66 -7.64
CA LEU A 434 -11.88 -7.53 -8.61
C LEU A 434 -13.28 -7.92 -8.13
N PHE A 435 -13.41 -8.25 -6.85
CA PHE A 435 -14.63 -8.78 -6.24
C PHE A 435 -15.00 -7.95 -4.99
N PRO A 436 -15.31 -6.65 -5.16
CA PRO A 436 -15.76 -5.82 -4.04
C PRO A 436 -17.04 -6.36 -3.43
N ASP A 437 -17.38 -5.90 -2.23
CA ASP A 437 -18.65 -6.26 -1.60
C ASP A 437 -19.81 -5.73 -2.44
N PRO A 438 -20.91 -6.50 -2.57
CA PRO A 438 -22.12 -6.01 -3.23
C PRO A 438 -22.71 -4.83 -2.44
N SER A 439 -23.36 -3.91 -3.14
CA SER A 439 -24.15 -2.85 -2.51
C SER A 439 -25.55 -3.36 -2.20
N TYR A 440 -25.97 -3.22 -0.95
CA TYR A 440 -27.34 -3.45 -0.53
C TYR A 440 -28.05 -2.09 -0.45
N ILE A 441 -29.05 -1.89 -1.29
CA ILE A 441 -29.81 -0.65 -1.37
C ILE A 441 -31.17 -0.92 -0.74
N ASP A 442 -31.34 -0.39 0.47
CA ASP A 442 -32.52 -0.58 1.27
C ASP A 442 -33.40 0.67 1.18
N LEU A 443 -34.52 0.57 0.48
CA LEU A 443 -35.48 1.67 0.29
C LEU A 443 -36.67 1.46 1.20
N THR A 444 -36.94 2.44 2.05
CA THR A 444 -38.06 2.38 3.01
C THR A 444 -39.38 2.60 2.28
N GLU A 445 -40.21 1.57 2.22
CA GLU A 445 -41.54 1.60 1.62
C GLU A 445 -42.64 2.01 2.63
N LEU A 446 -42.49 1.60 3.90
CA LEU A 446 -43.35 2.01 5.00
C LEU A 446 -42.48 2.36 6.22
N ASN A 447 -42.75 3.47 6.86
CA ASN A 447 -42.19 3.84 8.15
C ASN A 447 -43.33 4.33 9.08
N TYR A 448 -43.93 3.39 9.82
CA TYR A 448 -44.98 3.70 10.75
C TYR A 448 -44.46 3.72 12.17
N TYR A 449 -44.50 4.90 12.79
CA TYR A 449 -44.16 5.09 14.19
C TYR A 449 -45.39 5.03 15.11
N HIS A 450 -45.26 4.35 16.23
CA HIS A 450 -46.27 4.32 17.30
C HIS A 450 -45.56 4.32 18.66
N PRO A 451 -46.14 4.96 19.75
CA PRO A 451 -45.58 4.90 21.09
C PRO A 451 -45.40 3.45 21.60
N ASN A 452 -46.36 2.59 21.35
CA ASN A 452 -46.22 1.16 21.58
C ASN A 452 -45.37 0.52 20.50
N GLU A 453 -44.21 -0.02 20.92
CA GLU A 453 -43.23 -0.62 19.99
C GLU A 453 -43.77 -1.80 19.18
N ALA A 454 -44.71 -2.58 19.76
CA ALA A 454 -45.33 -3.73 19.10
C ALA A 454 -46.15 -3.34 17.85
N LEU A 455 -46.58 -2.07 17.75
CA LEU A 455 -47.36 -1.57 16.62
C LEU A 455 -46.53 -0.84 15.57
N ARG A 456 -45.22 -0.61 15.83
CA ARG A 456 -44.31 0.00 14.87
C ARG A 456 -44.00 -0.97 13.75
N ARG A 457 -43.93 -0.44 12.52
CA ARG A 457 -43.56 -1.23 11.34
C ARG A 457 -42.68 -0.40 10.40
N ILE A 458 -41.55 -0.97 10.01
CA ILE A 458 -40.72 -0.44 8.94
C ILE A 458 -40.59 -1.54 7.90
N HIS A 459 -41.12 -1.26 6.70
CA HIS A 459 -41.07 -2.16 5.57
C HIS A 459 -40.13 -1.60 4.50
N VAL A 460 -39.29 -2.45 3.95
CA VAL A 460 -38.23 -2.04 3.03
C VAL A 460 -38.18 -2.93 1.80
N ARG A 461 -37.78 -2.35 0.68
CA ARG A 461 -37.34 -3.05 -0.54
C ARG A 461 -35.84 -3.03 -0.61
N THR A 462 -35.23 -4.19 -0.75
CA THR A 462 -33.77 -4.34 -0.89
C THR A 462 -33.40 -4.71 -2.31
N TYR A 463 -32.49 -3.92 -2.90
CA TYR A 463 -31.79 -4.27 -4.14
C TYR A 463 -30.36 -4.69 -3.80
N VAL A 464 -29.86 -5.74 -4.47
CA VAL A 464 -28.48 -6.22 -4.32
C VAL A 464 -27.76 -6.04 -5.64
N VAL A 465 -26.70 -5.23 -5.64
CA VAL A 465 -25.97 -4.86 -6.83
C VAL A 465 -24.52 -5.32 -6.75
N ASP A 466 -24.07 -6.08 -7.74
CA ASP A 466 -22.66 -6.44 -7.91
C ASP A 466 -21.84 -5.20 -8.31
N ASN A 467 -20.82 -4.88 -7.51
CA ASN A 467 -19.92 -3.75 -7.75
C ASN A 467 -18.67 -4.14 -8.54
N SER A 468 -18.57 -5.37 -9.01
CA SER A 468 -17.47 -5.82 -9.85
C SER A 468 -17.44 -5.05 -11.18
N ASN A 469 -16.25 -4.61 -11.58
CA ASN A 469 -16.07 -3.97 -12.88
C ASN A 469 -15.50 -4.98 -13.87
N ILE A 470 -16.34 -5.47 -14.77
CA ILE A 470 -15.94 -6.44 -15.80
C ILE A 470 -14.97 -5.85 -16.83
N ALA A 471 -14.93 -4.53 -16.99
CA ALA A 471 -14.01 -3.82 -17.88
C ALA A 471 -12.68 -3.43 -17.21
N LEU A 472 -12.47 -3.80 -15.95
CA LEU A 472 -11.25 -3.49 -15.21
C LEU A 472 -10.03 -4.13 -15.90
N ARG A 473 -8.93 -3.38 -15.98
CA ARG A 473 -7.65 -3.78 -16.58
C ARG A 473 -6.51 -3.64 -15.59
N LEU A 474 -5.32 -4.20 -15.92
CA LEU A 474 -4.12 -3.95 -15.14
C LEU A 474 -3.77 -2.45 -15.14
N ALA A 475 -3.22 -1.99 -14.04
CA ALA A 475 -2.66 -0.64 -13.99
C ALA A 475 -1.28 -0.64 -14.67
N HIS A 476 -1.07 0.33 -15.58
CA HIS A 476 0.16 0.47 -16.36
C HIS A 476 0.95 1.71 -15.93
N ASN A 477 2.27 1.57 -15.85
CA ASN A 477 3.20 2.66 -15.60
C ASN A 477 4.35 2.62 -16.62
N LEU A 478 4.49 3.66 -17.42
CA LEU A 478 5.61 3.85 -18.31
C LEU A 478 6.71 4.62 -17.59
N LYS A 479 7.89 4.02 -17.49
CA LYS A 479 9.07 4.63 -16.87
C LYS A 479 10.13 4.95 -17.90
N THR A 480 10.72 6.14 -17.77
CA THR A 480 11.90 6.57 -18.51
C THR A 480 12.91 7.15 -17.55
N GLU A 481 14.19 6.81 -17.73
CA GLU A 481 15.25 7.36 -16.91
C GLU A 481 16.56 7.48 -17.67
N VAL A 482 17.35 8.47 -17.24
CA VAL A 482 18.74 8.66 -17.69
C VAL A 482 19.60 8.86 -16.46
N SER A 483 20.73 8.18 -16.38
CA SER A 483 21.64 8.33 -15.23
C SER A 483 23.11 8.45 -15.68
N ALA A 484 23.88 9.11 -14.82
CA ALA A 484 25.32 9.27 -14.95
C ALA A 484 25.99 8.90 -13.63
N ASP A 485 26.95 7.97 -13.68
CA ASP A 485 27.77 7.56 -12.56
C ASP A 485 29.21 7.94 -12.83
N LEU A 486 29.87 8.64 -11.90
CA LEU A 486 31.26 9.08 -11.94
C LEU A 486 31.99 8.50 -10.73
N ASP A 487 33.16 7.90 -10.97
CA ASP A 487 34.08 7.46 -9.90
C ASP A 487 35.47 8.03 -10.18
N TYR A 488 35.98 8.82 -9.24
CA TYR A 488 37.31 9.42 -9.30
C TYR A 488 38.02 9.29 -7.95
N ASP A 489 39.06 8.47 -7.89
CA ASP A 489 39.89 8.28 -6.67
C ASP A 489 39.06 7.94 -5.40
N GLY A 490 37.94 7.17 -5.56
CA GLY A 490 37.07 6.81 -4.48
C GLY A 490 36.00 7.86 -4.12
N TYR A 491 35.94 8.99 -4.83
CA TYR A 491 34.79 9.90 -4.83
C TYR A 491 33.79 9.40 -5.86
N ARG A 492 32.57 9.18 -5.45
CA ARG A 492 31.49 8.67 -6.31
C ARG A 492 30.36 9.65 -6.39
N LEU A 493 29.99 10.03 -7.59
CA LEU A 493 28.79 10.83 -7.88
C LEU A 493 27.86 10.03 -8.78
N SER A 494 26.62 9.88 -8.36
CA SER A 494 25.53 9.32 -9.16
C SER A 494 24.42 10.36 -9.28
N CYS A 495 23.88 10.54 -10.48
CA CYS A 495 22.77 11.42 -10.76
C CYS A 495 21.79 10.71 -11.71
N THR A 496 20.51 10.74 -11.39
CA THR A 496 19.43 10.13 -12.19
C THR A 496 18.32 11.12 -12.39
N ILE A 497 17.88 11.29 -13.63
CA ILE A 497 16.68 12.04 -14.02
C ILE A 497 15.66 11.01 -14.48
N PHE A 498 14.44 11.12 -14.02
CA PHE A 498 13.40 10.15 -14.35
C PHE A 498 12.04 10.79 -14.58
N ARG A 499 11.19 10.07 -15.32
CA ARG A 499 9.77 10.31 -15.50
C ARG A 499 9.02 8.98 -15.45
N GLU A 500 7.93 8.93 -14.69
CA GLU A 500 7.03 7.79 -14.56
C GLU A 500 5.59 8.28 -14.78
N ASP A 501 4.86 7.70 -15.74
CA ASP A 501 3.47 8.04 -16.05
C ASP A 501 2.59 6.80 -15.88
N MET A 502 1.92 6.72 -14.74
CA MET A 502 0.91 5.71 -14.46
C MET A 502 -0.46 6.26 -14.89
N SER A 503 -0.95 5.84 -16.05
CA SER A 503 -2.16 6.40 -16.67
C SER A 503 -3.45 5.68 -16.30
N SER A 504 -3.39 4.49 -15.71
CA SER A 504 -4.53 3.59 -15.49
C SER A 504 -4.56 2.97 -14.09
N GLY A 505 -4.13 3.73 -13.07
CA GLY A 505 -4.19 3.29 -11.68
C GLY A 505 -5.62 3.04 -11.21
N PHE A 506 -5.76 2.21 -10.18
CA PHE A 506 -7.05 1.86 -9.60
C PHE A 506 -7.61 2.97 -8.74
N ARG A 507 -8.91 3.24 -8.87
CA ARG A 507 -9.66 4.15 -7.98
C ARG A 507 -11.11 3.74 -7.84
N GLN A 508 -11.75 4.20 -6.76
CA GLN A 508 -13.19 4.06 -6.58
C GLN A 508 -13.91 5.14 -7.39
N MET A 509 -14.82 4.69 -8.24
CA MET A 509 -15.63 5.55 -9.12
C MET A 509 -17.08 5.52 -8.67
N PRO A 510 -17.70 6.69 -8.42
CA PRO A 510 -19.12 6.76 -8.10
C PRO A 510 -19.97 6.48 -9.34
N LEU A 511 -21.02 5.71 -9.16
CA LEU A 511 -22.02 5.42 -10.18
C LEU A 511 -23.41 5.53 -9.56
N TYR A 512 -24.31 6.24 -10.20
CA TYR A 512 -25.70 6.37 -9.78
C TYR A 512 -26.62 5.63 -10.72
N ALA A 513 -27.71 5.11 -10.16
CA ALA A 513 -28.79 4.50 -10.92
C ALA A 513 -30.15 4.76 -10.25
N PRO A 514 -31.24 4.78 -11.01
CA PRO A 514 -32.59 4.88 -10.47
C PRO A 514 -33.05 3.52 -9.93
N TYR A 515 -33.68 3.53 -8.76
CA TYR A 515 -34.29 2.36 -8.15
C TYR A 515 -35.76 2.65 -7.86
N HIS A 516 -36.64 1.72 -8.27
CA HIS A 516 -38.06 1.80 -8.07
C HIS A 516 -38.45 1.21 -6.73
N TYR A 517 -39.39 1.84 -6.02
CA TYR A 517 -39.97 1.30 -4.80
C TYR A 517 -41.40 1.86 -4.61
N LYS A 518 -42.17 1.19 -3.77
CA LYS A 518 -43.50 1.63 -3.37
C LYS A 518 -43.38 2.48 -2.10
N GLN A 519 -44.15 3.54 -2.04
CA GLN A 519 -44.29 4.32 -0.82
C GLN A 519 -45.74 4.21 -0.32
N TYR A 520 -45.90 3.65 0.87
CA TYR A 520 -47.18 3.51 1.55
C TYR A 520 -47.44 4.75 2.40
N ASP A 521 -48.67 5.28 2.29
CA ASP A 521 -49.09 6.45 3.03
C ASP A 521 -49.73 6.02 4.37
N THR A 522 -49.29 6.63 5.47
CA THR A 522 -49.69 6.34 6.83
C THR A 522 -50.65 7.40 7.40
N ASP A 523 -50.94 8.48 6.68
CA ASP A 523 -51.74 9.61 7.19
C ASP A 523 -53.15 9.22 7.56
N GLY A 524 -53.72 8.16 6.95
CA GLY A 524 -55.04 7.64 7.23
C GLY A 524 -55.13 6.72 8.45
N ILE A 525 -54.01 6.38 9.11
CA ILE A 525 -53.99 5.47 10.25
C ILE A 525 -54.39 6.19 11.54
N ASN A 526 -55.48 5.76 12.15
CA ASN A 526 -55.82 6.27 13.47
C ASN A 526 -54.98 5.58 14.56
N SER A 527 -53.96 6.26 15.06
CA SER A 527 -53.04 5.74 16.08
C SER A 527 -53.68 5.41 17.44
N GLN A 528 -54.87 5.93 17.72
CA GLN A 528 -55.58 5.65 18.97
C GLN A 528 -56.38 4.33 18.95
N THR A 529 -56.73 3.87 17.74
CA THR A 529 -57.61 2.67 17.58
C THR A 529 -56.91 1.48 16.98
N ILE A 530 -55.70 1.64 16.48
CA ILE A 530 -54.93 0.54 15.89
C ILE A 530 -54.53 -0.47 16.98
N THR A 531 -54.80 -1.75 16.72
CA THR A 531 -54.49 -2.88 17.62
C THR A 531 -53.45 -3.83 17.05
N GLU A 532 -53.17 -3.75 15.76
CA GLU A 532 -52.19 -4.56 15.04
C GLU A 532 -51.25 -3.65 14.22
N GLN A 533 -50.12 -4.18 13.78
CA GLN A 533 -49.26 -3.47 12.84
C GLN A 533 -50.01 -3.16 11.54
N PRO A 534 -49.81 -2.00 10.90
CA PRO A 534 -50.48 -1.67 9.63
C PRO A 534 -50.25 -2.73 8.58
N ARG A 535 -51.28 -3.17 7.89
CA ARG A 535 -51.20 -4.09 6.76
C ARG A 535 -50.98 -3.30 5.49
N LEU A 536 -50.09 -3.75 4.63
CA LEU A 536 -49.68 -3.01 3.41
C LEU A 536 -50.84 -2.91 2.41
N GLU A 537 -51.67 -3.96 2.33
CA GLU A 537 -52.84 -4.03 1.47
C GLU A 537 -53.93 -3.00 1.79
N ASP A 538 -53.96 -2.49 3.01
CA ASP A 538 -54.95 -1.53 3.48
C ASP A 538 -54.52 -0.07 3.31
N LEU A 539 -53.28 0.18 2.85
CA LEU A 539 -52.71 1.50 2.77
C LEU A 539 -52.68 2.04 1.31
N PRO A 540 -52.90 3.34 1.12
CA PRO A 540 -52.65 3.97 -0.14
C PRO A 540 -51.18 3.83 -0.55
N VAL A 541 -50.90 3.55 -1.81
CA VAL A 541 -49.56 3.33 -2.33
C VAL A 541 -49.26 4.21 -3.53
N SER A 542 -48.03 4.70 -3.61
CA SER A 542 -47.49 5.42 -4.76
C SER A 542 -46.17 4.85 -5.22
N ASP A 543 -45.96 4.80 -6.52
CA ASP A 543 -44.67 4.40 -7.07
C ASP A 543 -43.66 5.56 -6.97
N LYS A 544 -42.46 5.26 -6.52
CA LYS A 544 -41.37 6.20 -6.35
C LYS A 544 -40.10 5.69 -7.01
N TYR A 545 -39.27 6.63 -7.39
CA TYR A 545 -37.90 6.38 -7.87
C TYR A 545 -36.92 7.17 -7.02
N GLU A 546 -35.78 6.57 -6.75
CA GLU A 546 -34.66 7.21 -6.02
C GLU A 546 -33.35 6.97 -6.75
N LEU A 547 -32.55 8.05 -6.92
CA LEU A 547 -31.21 7.95 -7.49
C LEU A 547 -30.22 7.59 -6.37
N ILE A 548 -29.71 6.37 -6.38
CA ILE A 548 -28.79 5.88 -5.36
C ILE A 548 -27.39 5.69 -5.95
N GLY A 549 -26.42 6.23 -5.24
CA GLY A 549 -25.01 6.11 -5.57
C GLY A 549 -24.39 4.84 -5.01
N ARG A 550 -23.53 4.20 -5.80
CA ARG A 550 -22.64 3.12 -5.42
C ARG A 550 -21.23 3.38 -5.93
N SER A 551 -20.26 2.61 -5.51
CA SER A 551 -18.90 2.72 -6.00
C SER A 551 -18.43 1.41 -6.62
N TYR A 552 -17.60 1.51 -7.65
CA TYR A 552 -16.90 0.39 -8.28
C TYR A 552 -15.43 0.76 -8.50
N THR A 553 -14.54 -0.23 -8.64
CA THR A 553 -13.15 0.04 -8.96
C THR A 553 -12.97 0.26 -10.46
N GLY A 554 -12.40 1.38 -10.86
CA GLY A 554 -12.07 1.73 -12.24
C GLY A 554 -10.59 2.06 -12.43
N ASN A 555 -10.15 2.17 -13.69
CA ASN A 555 -8.78 2.55 -14.07
C ASN A 555 -8.67 4.08 -14.27
N GLY A 556 -9.19 4.87 -13.33
CA GLY A 556 -9.29 6.34 -13.45
C GLY A 556 -8.15 7.11 -12.78
N SER A 557 -7.27 6.47 -12.01
CA SER A 557 -6.18 7.16 -11.32
C SER A 557 -4.98 7.36 -12.25
N ARG A 558 -4.61 8.62 -12.50
CA ARG A 558 -3.35 8.97 -13.17
C ARG A 558 -2.38 9.58 -12.17
N THR A 559 -1.14 9.09 -12.18
CA THR A 559 -0.05 9.61 -11.36
C THR A 559 1.18 9.84 -12.24
N LEU A 560 1.58 11.11 -12.39
CA LEU A 560 2.79 11.50 -13.09
C LEU A 560 3.86 11.87 -12.07
N LYS A 561 5.00 11.18 -12.10
CA LYS A 561 6.17 11.43 -11.24
C LYS A 561 7.35 11.85 -12.09
N GLU A 562 8.02 12.93 -11.70
CA GLU A 562 9.22 13.44 -12.34
C GLU A 562 10.20 13.86 -11.26
N GLY A 563 11.50 13.70 -11.54
CA GLY A 563 12.47 14.11 -10.54
C GLY A 563 13.91 13.90 -10.92
N ILE A 564 14.76 14.38 -10.01
CA ILE A 564 16.21 14.25 -10.05
C ILE A 564 16.65 13.66 -8.72
N GLU A 565 17.42 12.59 -8.76
CA GLU A 565 18.05 11.97 -7.60
C GLU A 565 19.57 12.08 -7.75
N TYR A 566 20.28 12.38 -6.65
CA TYR A 566 21.72 12.41 -6.65
C TYR A 566 22.32 11.85 -5.37
N THR A 567 23.51 11.27 -5.51
CA THR A 567 24.31 10.77 -4.40
C THR A 567 25.77 11.10 -4.64
N LEU A 568 26.40 11.77 -3.68
CA LEU A 568 27.85 11.99 -3.64
C LEU A 568 28.42 11.31 -2.40
N SER A 569 29.41 10.45 -2.58
CA SER A 569 30.15 9.80 -1.50
C SER A 569 31.64 10.10 -1.65
N THR A 570 32.26 10.63 -0.60
CA THR A 570 33.70 10.85 -0.60
C THR A 570 34.46 9.58 -0.22
N LYS A 571 35.71 9.47 -0.60
CA LYS A 571 36.63 8.57 0.10
C LYS A 571 36.79 9.00 1.56
N ARG A 572 37.27 8.12 2.40
CA ARG A 572 37.60 8.48 3.78
C ARG A 572 38.66 9.58 3.80
N ILE A 573 38.38 10.65 4.49
CA ILE A 573 39.31 11.75 4.73
C ILE A 573 40.18 11.35 5.91
N GLU A 574 41.37 10.83 5.63
CA GLU A 574 42.22 10.16 6.62
C GLU A 574 42.59 11.02 7.84
N PRO A 575 42.91 12.33 7.73
CA PRO A 575 43.29 13.16 8.88
C PRO A 575 42.21 13.22 9.95
N ILE A 576 40.93 13.17 9.56
CA ILE A 576 39.77 13.25 10.47
C ILE A 576 39.00 11.91 10.56
N HIS A 577 39.51 10.88 9.87
CA HIS A 577 38.87 9.55 9.80
C HIS A 577 37.39 9.56 9.43
N THR A 578 36.97 10.52 8.60
CA THR A 578 35.56 10.80 8.28
C THR A 578 35.25 10.57 6.82
N ARG A 579 34.07 10.00 6.54
CA ARG A 579 33.46 9.93 5.21
C ARG A 579 32.24 10.85 5.20
N LEU A 580 32.12 11.65 4.14
CA LEU A 580 30.92 12.44 3.85
C LEU A 580 30.08 11.70 2.78
N THR A 581 28.80 11.54 3.05
CA THR A 581 27.82 11.08 2.07
C THR A 581 26.72 12.13 1.97
N ILE A 582 26.42 12.57 0.75
CA ILE A 582 25.34 13.50 0.43
C ILE A 582 24.34 12.76 -0.45
N THR A 583 23.11 12.66 -0.03
CA THR A 583 22.02 12.09 -0.85
C THR A 583 20.87 13.07 -0.90
N GLY A 584 20.37 13.33 -2.09
CA GLY A 584 19.26 14.26 -2.23
C GLY A 584 18.40 13.94 -3.44
N ALA A 585 17.23 14.57 -3.44
CA ALA A 585 16.29 14.46 -4.53
C ALA A 585 15.40 15.71 -4.63
N TRP A 586 14.94 15.96 -5.83
CA TRP A 586 13.78 16.79 -6.11
C TRP A 586 12.76 15.93 -6.83
N PHE A 587 11.53 15.90 -6.28
CA PHE A 587 10.41 15.15 -6.84
C PHE A 587 9.24 16.09 -7.12
N ARG A 588 8.57 15.86 -8.23
CA ARG A 588 7.27 16.44 -8.58
C ARG A 588 6.30 15.29 -8.87
N THR A 589 5.20 15.24 -8.15
CA THR A 589 4.15 14.26 -8.34
C THR A 589 2.84 14.98 -8.66
N THR A 590 2.22 14.62 -9.76
CA THR A 590 0.91 15.12 -10.16
C THR A 590 -0.09 13.97 -10.11
N TYR A 591 -1.18 14.18 -9.40
CA TYR A 591 -2.31 13.26 -9.30
C TYR A 591 -3.50 13.83 -10.05
N GLN A 592 -4.24 12.99 -10.74
CA GLN A 592 -5.40 13.39 -11.51
C GLN A 592 -6.35 12.22 -11.72
N ASN A 593 -7.67 12.47 -11.66
CA ASN A 593 -8.65 11.57 -12.23
C ASN A 593 -8.66 11.72 -13.76
N SER A 594 -8.75 10.62 -14.49
CA SER A 594 -8.81 10.60 -15.96
C SER A 594 -10.19 10.22 -16.51
N GLN A 595 -11.20 10.08 -15.64
CA GLN A 595 -12.56 9.67 -16.00
C GLN A 595 -13.57 10.68 -15.46
N GLU A 596 -14.73 10.74 -16.09
CA GLU A 596 -15.85 11.49 -15.55
C GLU A 596 -16.34 10.90 -14.22
N ILE A 597 -16.88 11.75 -13.37
CA ILE A 597 -17.49 11.34 -12.11
C ILE A 597 -18.96 11.77 -12.05
N MET A 598 -19.75 10.97 -11.36
CA MET A 598 -21.13 11.30 -11.02
C MET A 598 -21.19 11.85 -9.61
N GLU A 599 -21.87 12.99 -9.42
CA GLU A 599 -22.05 13.62 -8.13
C GLU A 599 -23.48 14.11 -7.97
N ARG A 600 -24.12 13.77 -6.85
CA ARG A 600 -25.43 14.27 -6.47
C ARG A 600 -25.28 15.39 -5.45
N PRO A 601 -25.92 16.54 -5.61
CA PRO A 601 -25.90 17.60 -4.61
C PRO A 601 -26.46 17.10 -3.28
N SER A 602 -25.82 17.49 -2.17
CA SER A 602 -26.34 17.20 -0.82
C SER A 602 -27.50 18.10 -0.41
N THR A 603 -27.87 19.06 -1.25
CA THR A 603 -28.97 20.00 -1.01
C THR A 603 -30.32 19.28 -0.99
N VAL A 604 -31.12 19.61 0.03
CA VAL A 604 -32.49 19.14 0.19
C VAL A 604 -33.42 20.35 0.07
N ILE A 605 -34.45 20.28 -0.78
CA ILE A 605 -35.48 21.29 -0.97
C ILE A 605 -36.83 20.66 -0.59
N SER A 606 -37.57 21.30 0.33
CA SER A 606 -38.89 20.81 0.78
C SER A 606 -38.86 19.31 1.20
N ASN A 607 -37.84 18.90 1.98
CA ASN A 607 -37.58 17.54 2.42
C ASN A 607 -37.30 16.51 1.30
N GLN A 608 -37.03 16.99 0.07
CA GLN A 608 -36.68 16.12 -1.05
C GLN A 608 -35.25 16.42 -1.52
N GLN A 609 -34.49 15.40 -1.78
CA GLN A 609 -33.18 15.52 -2.40
C GLN A 609 -33.36 15.95 -3.87
N ILE A 610 -32.36 16.66 -4.39
CA ILE A 610 -32.35 17.05 -5.82
C ILE A 610 -32.47 15.78 -6.69
N PRO A 611 -33.48 15.72 -7.63
CA PRO A 611 -33.75 14.53 -8.43
C PRO A 611 -32.83 14.40 -9.64
N TYR A 612 -31.62 14.95 -9.55
CA TYR A 612 -30.61 14.95 -10.60
C TYR A 612 -29.24 14.58 -10.06
N VAL A 613 -28.44 13.94 -10.89
CA VAL A 613 -27.01 13.66 -10.65
C VAL A 613 -26.20 14.31 -11.74
N GLY A 614 -25.26 15.17 -11.39
CA GLY A 614 -24.35 15.81 -12.33
C GLY A 614 -23.25 14.84 -12.76
N ILE A 615 -22.83 14.92 -14.03
CA ILE A 615 -21.70 14.21 -14.61
C ILE A 615 -20.65 15.26 -14.92
N TYR A 616 -19.44 15.12 -14.37
CA TYR A 616 -18.39 16.12 -14.48
C TYR A 616 -17.12 15.52 -15.06
N GLU A 617 -16.48 16.25 -15.97
CA GLU A 617 -15.05 16.06 -16.18
C GLU A 617 -14.36 16.47 -14.90
N ASP A 618 -14.00 15.48 -14.10
CA ASP A 618 -13.38 15.78 -12.82
C ASP A 618 -11.90 15.87 -12.93
N THR A 619 -11.42 16.89 -12.27
CA THR A 619 -10.03 17.01 -12.00
C THR A 619 -9.85 17.22 -10.51
N ASP A 620 -9.72 16.14 -9.77
CA ASP A 620 -9.12 16.21 -8.44
C ASP A 620 -7.60 16.48 -8.53
N TRP A 621 -7.20 17.17 -9.59
CA TRP A 621 -5.82 17.46 -9.91
C TRP A 621 -5.11 18.11 -8.75
N SER A 622 -4.00 17.49 -8.35
CA SER A 622 -3.09 18.05 -7.36
C SER A 622 -1.64 17.81 -7.77
N ARG A 623 -0.79 18.79 -7.54
CA ARG A 623 0.64 18.73 -7.77
C ARG A 623 1.37 18.91 -6.45
N ASN A 624 2.22 17.96 -6.12
CA ASN A 624 3.09 18.01 -4.96
C ASN A 624 4.54 18.07 -5.41
N GLN A 625 5.35 18.89 -4.73
CA GLN A 625 6.79 18.94 -4.93
C GLN A 625 7.51 18.77 -3.61
N LEU A 626 8.68 18.18 -3.65
CA LEU A 626 9.57 18.00 -2.50
C LEU A 626 11.01 18.09 -2.97
N SER A 627 11.81 18.90 -2.30
CA SER A 627 13.26 18.90 -2.46
C SER A 627 13.93 18.66 -1.13
N ASN A 628 14.78 17.64 -1.07
CA ASN A 628 15.48 17.29 0.15
C ASN A 628 16.95 16.92 -0.11
N THR A 629 17.77 17.04 0.92
CA THR A 629 19.18 16.60 0.94
C THR A 629 19.54 16.11 2.34
N ASN A 630 20.16 14.94 2.41
CA ASN A 630 20.72 14.39 3.62
C ASN A 630 22.25 14.45 3.54
N PHE A 631 22.89 15.07 4.52
CA PHE A 631 24.33 15.10 4.71
C PHE A 631 24.67 14.15 5.85
N THR A 632 25.51 13.15 5.61
CA THR A 632 25.93 12.19 6.64
C THR A 632 27.44 12.20 6.75
N LEU A 633 27.93 12.44 7.96
CA LEU A 633 29.35 12.37 8.35
C LEU A 633 29.54 11.14 9.24
N ASP A 634 30.26 10.15 8.73
CA ASP A 634 30.62 8.95 9.48
C ASP A 634 32.11 8.98 9.82
N THR A 635 32.42 9.10 11.11
CA THR A 635 33.76 9.15 11.69
C THR A 635 34.03 7.89 12.48
N ASP A 636 35.12 7.19 12.19
CA ASP A 636 35.60 6.05 12.99
C ASP A 636 36.96 6.37 13.58
N ILE A 637 37.05 6.41 14.90
CA ILE A 637 38.24 6.75 15.66
C ILE A 637 38.82 5.44 16.26
N PRO A 638 39.76 4.75 15.57
CA PRO A 638 40.20 3.42 15.92
C PRO A 638 40.86 3.35 17.31
N ARG A 639 41.63 4.38 17.67
CA ARG A 639 42.32 4.45 18.99
C ARG A 639 41.36 4.43 20.17
N LEU A 640 40.19 5.05 20.00
CA LEU A 640 39.12 5.09 20.98
C LEU A 640 38.08 3.98 20.81
N GLN A 641 38.19 3.20 19.73
CA GLN A 641 37.16 2.23 19.35
C GLN A 641 35.76 2.88 19.33
N LEU A 642 35.70 4.10 18.80
CA LEU A 642 34.52 4.96 18.79
C LEU A 642 34.09 5.28 17.36
N GLY A 643 32.84 5.00 17.04
CA GLY A 643 32.19 5.45 15.82
C GLY A 643 31.24 6.60 16.13
N VAL A 644 31.28 7.66 15.33
CA VAL A 644 30.38 8.83 15.45
C VAL A 644 29.73 9.06 14.11
N SER A 645 28.42 9.12 14.07
CA SER A 645 27.64 9.48 12.89
C SER A 645 26.81 10.72 13.17
N LEU A 646 26.98 11.74 12.35
CA LEU A 646 26.22 12.99 12.37
C LEU A 646 25.46 13.09 11.04
N SER A 647 24.15 13.31 11.09
CA SER A 647 23.31 13.41 9.89
C SER A 647 22.42 14.64 9.96
N ALA A 648 22.56 15.52 8.98
CA ALA A 648 21.67 16.65 8.76
C ALA A 648 20.66 16.30 7.66
N GLN A 649 19.38 16.29 7.99
CA GLN A 649 18.29 16.07 7.05
C GLN A 649 17.64 17.42 6.71
N CYS A 650 17.89 17.90 5.51
CA CYS A 650 17.37 19.17 5.02
C CYS A 650 16.19 18.91 4.08
N ALA A 651 15.05 19.52 4.35
CA ALA A 651 13.96 19.72 3.40
C ALA A 651 14.02 21.16 2.92
N TRP A 652 14.40 21.38 1.67
CA TRP A 652 14.57 22.71 1.10
C TRP A 652 13.22 23.41 0.94
N PHE A 653 12.25 22.67 0.43
CA PHE A 653 10.86 23.06 0.37
C PHE A 653 9.98 21.82 0.12
N SER A 654 8.72 21.95 0.45
CA SER A 654 7.64 21.07 0.02
C SER A 654 6.48 21.94 -0.42
N SER A 655 5.84 21.62 -1.55
CA SER A 655 4.68 22.41 -1.99
C SER A 655 3.54 21.53 -2.44
N THR A 656 2.34 22.09 -2.33
CA THR A 656 1.09 21.47 -2.82
C THR A 656 0.29 22.52 -3.57
N GLN A 657 -0.21 22.17 -4.74
CA GLN A 657 -1.09 23.01 -5.54
C GLN A 657 -2.27 22.19 -6.04
N ARG A 658 -3.44 22.81 -6.10
CA ARG A 658 -4.66 22.27 -6.72
C ARG A 658 -5.09 23.17 -7.87
N LYS A 659 -5.87 22.64 -8.81
CA LYS A 659 -6.52 23.42 -9.86
C LYS A 659 -7.96 23.74 -9.45
N ALA A 660 -8.50 24.80 -10.03
CA ALA A 660 -9.92 25.05 -10.00
C ALA A 660 -10.66 23.90 -10.69
N LEU A 661 -11.76 23.47 -10.12
CA LEU A 661 -12.67 22.51 -10.75
C LEU A 661 -13.53 23.26 -11.79
N ASN A 662 -13.99 22.55 -12.83
CA ASN A 662 -15.06 23.06 -13.66
C ASN A 662 -16.34 23.12 -12.81
N PRO A 663 -16.98 24.30 -12.66
CA PRO A 663 -18.20 24.41 -11.86
C PRO A 663 -19.39 23.70 -12.51
N TYR A 664 -19.41 23.58 -13.83
CA TYR A 664 -20.54 23.04 -14.59
C TYR A 664 -20.36 21.56 -14.90
N PRO A 665 -21.43 20.74 -14.82
CA PRO A 665 -21.40 19.37 -15.34
C PRO A 665 -21.32 19.37 -16.88
N THR A 666 -20.85 18.27 -17.46
CA THR A 666 -20.93 18.00 -18.92
C THR A 666 -22.31 17.50 -19.31
N ALA A 667 -22.93 16.76 -18.39
CA ALA A 667 -24.27 16.18 -18.54
C ALA A 667 -24.89 15.97 -17.14
N TYR A 668 -26.16 15.62 -17.12
CA TYR A 668 -26.84 15.21 -15.89
C TYR A 668 -27.79 14.03 -16.13
N MET A 669 -27.92 13.19 -15.10
CA MET A 669 -28.88 12.08 -15.08
C MET A 669 -30.16 12.53 -14.40
N LYS A 670 -31.31 12.21 -15.02
CA LYS A 670 -32.65 12.40 -14.47
C LYS A 670 -33.06 11.21 -13.61
N ILE A 671 -34.19 11.38 -12.87
CA ILE A 671 -34.72 10.36 -11.98
C ILE A 671 -35.13 9.05 -12.71
N ASP A 672 -35.37 9.12 -14.01
CA ASP A 672 -35.68 7.95 -14.84
C ASP A 672 -34.41 7.27 -15.42
N GLY A 673 -33.21 7.78 -15.07
CA GLY A 673 -31.94 7.28 -15.56
C GLY A 673 -31.50 7.84 -16.91
N SER A 674 -32.31 8.68 -17.57
CA SER A 674 -31.93 9.32 -18.82
C SER A 674 -30.82 10.35 -18.59
N ILE A 675 -29.81 10.37 -19.48
CA ILE A 675 -28.70 11.32 -19.44
C ILE A 675 -28.94 12.42 -20.48
N VAL A 676 -28.82 13.67 -20.04
CA VAL A 676 -29.02 14.85 -20.84
C VAL A 676 -27.79 15.73 -20.80
N SER A 677 -27.29 16.19 -21.95
CA SER A 677 -26.17 17.12 -22.02
C SER A 677 -26.48 18.44 -21.31
N TRP A 678 -25.52 18.98 -20.57
CA TRP A 678 -25.66 20.27 -19.91
C TRP A 678 -25.77 21.39 -20.96
N GLN A 679 -26.70 22.32 -20.73
CA GLN A 679 -26.87 23.54 -21.50
C GLN A 679 -26.69 24.76 -20.59
N GLU A 680 -26.24 25.87 -21.12
CA GLU A 680 -25.96 27.06 -20.34
C GLU A 680 -27.20 27.57 -19.55
N ASP A 681 -28.37 27.47 -20.17
CA ASP A 681 -29.64 27.87 -19.55
C ASP A 681 -30.05 27.01 -18.35
N ASN A 682 -29.45 25.82 -18.18
CA ASN A 682 -29.74 24.95 -17.03
C ASN A 682 -29.33 25.54 -15.68
N GLN A 683 -28.40 26.50 -15.68
CA GLN A 683 -28.00 27.20 -14.45
C GLN A 683 -29.11 28.10 -13.89
N ASP A 684 -30.08 28.51 -14.71
CA ASP A 684 -31.20 29.35 -14.32
C ASP A 684 -32.43 28.55 -13.85
N ASP A 685 -32.40 27.21 -14.06
CA ASP A 685 -33.44 26.32 -13.57
C ASP A 685 -33.37 26.22 -12.03
N THR A 686 -34.55 26.14 -11.41
CA THR A 686 -34.69 26.15 -9.92
C THR A 686 -34.03 24.96 -9.23
N LEU A 687 -33.94 23.80 -9.93
CA LEU A 687 -33.35 22.57 -9.39
C LEU A 687 -31.98 22.27 -10.00
N LEU A 688 -31.82 22.41 -11.34
CA LEU A 688 -30.57 22.10 -12.03
C LEU A 688 -29.41 23.03 -11.58
N ARG A 689 -29.70 24.27 -11.20
CA ARG A 689 -28.67 25.19 -10.67
C ARG A 689 -27.88 24.63 -9.48
N TRP A 690 -28.41 23.65 -8.77
CA TRP A 690 -27.74 23.01 -7.65
C TRP A 690 -26.66 22.01 -8.08
N LEU A 691 -26.63 21.65 -9.37
CA LEU A 691 -25.53 20.91 -9.98
C LEU A 691 -24.29 21.78 -10.21
N VAL A 692 -24.41 23.13 -10.19
CA VAL A 692 -23.27 24.01 -10.33
C VAL A 692 -22.46 24.01 -9.03
N ARG A 693 -21.20 23.63 -9.09
CA ARG A 693 -20.28 23.54 -7.95
C ARG A 693 -19.86 24.92 -7.46
N ARG A 694 -20.30 25.34 -6.29
CA ARG A 694 -20.07 26.68 -5.75
C ARG A 694 -18.62 26.92 -5.33
N ASN A 695 -17.88 25.90 -4.92
CA ASN A 695 -16.51 25.98 -4.40
C ASN A 695 -15.45 25.60 -5.43
N ALA A 696 -15.79 25.59 -6.72
CA ALA A 696 -14.91 25.14 -7.79
C ALA A 696 -13.59 25.93 -7.89
N THR A 697 -13.59 27.21 -7.47
CA THR A 697 -12.41 28.10 -7.54
C THR A 697 -11.62 28.22 -6.24
N ALA A 698 -12.06 27.57 -5.14
CA ALA A 698 -11.40 27.68 -3.86
C ALA A 698 -10.03 26.99 -3.85
N ASN A 699 -9.02 27.65 -3.28
CA ASN A 699 -7.69 27.10 -2.97
C ASN A 699 -6.83 26.62 -4.15
N THR A 700 -6.68 27.43 -5.19
CA THR A 700 -5.78 27.15 -6.32
C THR A 700 -4.34 27.65 -6.12
N GLN A 701 -4.09 28.41 -5.05
CA GLN A 701 -2.78 28.91 -4.71
C GLN A 701 -1.83 27.75 -4.37
N GLU A 702 -0.56 27.88 -4.79
CA GLU A 702 0.49 26.94 -4.36
C GLU A 702 0.90 27.25 -2.92
N TYR A 703 0.75 26.26 -2.04
CA TYR A 703 1.18 26.33 -0.66
C TYR A 703 2.58 25.77 -0.53
N VAL A 704 3.50 26.57 0.00
CA VAL A 704 4.89 26.19 0.14
C VAL A 704 5.27 26.10 1.61
N THR A 705 5.68 24.92 2.04
CA THR A 705 6.34 24.69 3.32
C THR A 705 7.80 25.10 3.19
N PRO A 706 8.30 26.05 3.97
CA PRO A 706 9.67 26.57 3.86
C PRO A 706 10.71 25.55 4.35
N PHE A 707 11.97 25.92 4.14
CA PHE A 707 13.13 25.16 4.59
C PHE A 707 12.99 24.66 6.03
N SER A 708 13.38 23.40 6.23
CA SER A 708 13.54 22.80 7.57
C SER A 708 14.74 21.87 7.59
N MET A 709 15.36 21.74 8.76
CA MET A 709 16.53 20.90 8.97
C MET A 709 16.48 20.21 10.32
N ASN A 710 16.78 18.92 10.33
CA ASN A 710 16.95 18.13 11.54
C ASN A 710 18.38 17.60 11.62
N LEU A 711 19.00 17.71 12.80
CA LEU A 711 20.30 17.16 13.07
C LEU A 711 20.15 15.92 13.93
N ASN A 712 20.68 14.78 13.44
CA ASN A 712 20.68 13.50 14.12
C ASN A 712 22.10 13.09 14.48
N PHE A 713 22.25 12.46 15.63
CA PHE A 713 23.54 12.08 16.19
C PHE A 713 23.51 10.65 16.69
N LYS A 714 24.56 9.86 16.39
CA LYS A 714 24.76 8.52 16.93
C LYS A 714 26.22 8.31 17.29
N VAL A 715 26.46 7.83 18.51
CA VAL A 715 27.79 7.41 19.00
C VAL A 715 27.76 5.93 19.28
N THR A 716 28.75 5.20 18.79
CA THR A 716 28.91 3.76 19.01
C THR A 716 30.26 3.48 19.64
N LYS A 717 30.28 2.89 20.82
CA LYS A 717 31.48 2.39 21.48
C LYS A 717 31.63 0.89 21.24
N LYS A 718 32.76 0.48 20.69
CA LYS A 718 33.16 -0.92 20.50
C LYS A 718 33.93 -1.40 21.70
N LEU A 719 33.55 -2.51 22.32
CA LEU A 719 34.21 -3.15 23.44
C LEU A 719 34.59 -4.59 23.08
N MET A 720 35.54 -5.16 23.79
CA MET A 720 36.01 -6.55 23.59
C MET A 720 36.33 -6.85 22.12
N GLN A 721 37.14 -6.01 21.50
CA GLN A 721 37.52 -6.11 20.07
C GLN A 721 36.30 -6.11 19.09
N GLY A 722 35.23 -5.39 19.45
CA GLY A 722 34.02 -5.28 18.63
C GLY A 722 32.98 -6.38 18.89
N ARG A 723 33.18 -7.27 19.87
CA ARG A 723 32.17 -8.26 20.28
C ARG A 723 30.95 -7.60 20.92
N ILE A 724 31.16 -6.50 21.66
CA ILE A 724 30.07 -5.71 22.25
C ILE A 724 30.13 -4.31 21.65
N ASN A 725 29.00 -3.88 21.07
CA ASN A 725 28.83 -2.53 20.55
C ASN A 725 27.68 -1.86 21.31
N ILE A 726 27.94 -0.77 21.99
CA ILE A 726 26.94 0.03 22.69
C ILE A 726 26.80 1.33 21.92
N ALA A 727 25.61 1.64 21.48
CA ALA A 727 25.30 2.86 20.74
C ALA A 727 24.22 3.68 21.44
N MET A 728 24.48 4.97 21.59
CA MET A 728 23.50 5.97 21.97
C MET A 728 23.16 6.79 20.72
N PHE A 729 21.88 7.06 20.50
CA PHE A 729 21.44 7.92 19.42
C PHE A 729 20.46 8.98 19.92
N CYS A 730 20.52 10.13 19.28
CA CYS A 730 19.56 11.21 19.44
C CYS A 730 19.16 11.71 18.05
N ASN A 731 17.92 11.48 17.68
CA ASN A 731 17.32 12.04 16.47
C ASN A 731 16.73 13.40 16.82
N LYS A 732 16.89 14.36 15.90
CA LYS A 732 16.44 15.74 16.10
C LYS A 732 17.09 16.37 17.33
N LEU A 733 18.40 16.12 17.52
CA LEU A 733 19.22 16.76 18.54
C LEU A 733 19.13 18.28 18.41
N TRP A 734 19.05 18.77 17.20
CA TRP A 734 18.72 20.14 16.87
C TRP A 734 17.74 20.15 15.71
N ASP A 735 16.72 21.01 15.78
CA ASP A 735 15.66 21.14 14.82
C ASP A 735 15.46 22.60 14.44
N TYR A 736 15.49 22.87 13.14
CA TYR A 736 15.08 24.16 12.57
C TYR A 736 13.84 23.94 11.73
N THR A 737 12.68 24.19 12.32
CA THR A 737 11.38 23.96 11.70
C THR A 737 10.49 25.19 11.89
N PRO A 738 10.74 26.30 11.14
CA PRO A 738 10.05 27.58 11.36
C PRO A 738 8.55 27.43 11.10
N ASN A 739 7.77 28.22 11.84
CA ASN A 739 6.35 28.39 11.54
C ASN A 739 6.19 29.06 10.18
N TYR A 740 5.08 28.82 9.51
CA TYR A 740 4.79 29.44 8.22
C TYR A 740 3.29 29.72 8.07
N ASN A 741 2.94 30.60 7.12
CA ASN A 741 1.54 30.91 6.81
C ASN A 741 1.04 29.99 5.69
N ASP A 742 -0.15 29.44 5.90
CA ASP A 742 -0.87 28.61 4.93
C ASP A 742 -2.33 29.09 4.88
N GLY A 743 -2.73 29.71 3.76
CA GLY A 743 -4.08 30.22 3.57
C GLY A 743 -4.57 31.23 4.63
N GLY A 744 -3.65 32.03 5.18
CA GLY A 744 -3.95 32.99 6.27
C GLY A 744 -3.88 32.41 7.68
N LEU A 745 -3.58 31.11 7.80
CA LEU A 745 -3.37 30.44 9.08
C LEU A 745 -1.88 30.30 9.37
N VAL A 746 -1.47 30.58 10.61
CA VAL A 746 -0.10 30.33 11.07
C VAL A 746 0.02 28.86 11.46
N ILE A 747 0.73 28.09 10.65
CA ILE A 747 1.05 26.70 10.95
C ILE A 747 2.24 26.66 11.90
N ARG A 748 1.97 26.27 13.13
CA ARG A 748 3.01 26.07 14.14
C ARG A 748 3.52 24.63 14.05
N ARG A 749 4.84 24.49 13.99
CA ARG A 749 5.51 23.19 13.94
C ARG A 749 6.34 23.00 15.19
N TYR A 750 6.14 21.88 15.84
CA TYR A 750 6.91 21.49 17.01
C TYR A 750 7.42 20.07 16.80
N VAL A 751 8.68 19.87 17.13
CA VAL A 751 9.38 18.62 16.89
C VAL A 751 10.19 18.24 18.13
N ASP A 752 9.80 17.14 18.77
CA ASP A 752 10.52 16.61 19.95
C ASP A 752 11.81 15.88 19.56
N PRO A 753 12.90 16.04 20.34
CA PRO A 753 14.05 15.17 20.24
C PRO A 753 13.66 13.73 20.63
N TYR A 754 14.28 12.77 19.95
CA TYR A 754 14.02 11.35 20.15
C TYR A 754 15.33 10.61 20.37
N PHE A 755 15.49 9.95 21.50
CA PHE A 755 16.72 9.30 21.86
C PHE A 755 16.52 7.85 22.31
N GLY A 756 17.59 7.08 22.27
CA GLY A 756 17.60 5.70 22.69
C GLY A 756 18.98 5.11 22.81
N LEU A 757 19.01 3.91 23.37
CA LEU A 757 20.19 3.09 23.58
C LEU A 757 20.04 1.76 22.84
N GLU A 758 21.15 1.30 22.26
CA GLU A 758 21.22 0.04 21.55
C GLU A 758 22.48 -0.71 21.98
N THR A 759 22.35 -1.99 22.27
CA THR A 759 23.48 -2.87 22.59
C THR A 759 23.45 -4.07 21.65
N ASN A 760 24.55 -4.29 20.92
CA ASN A 760 24.75 -5.45 20.06
C ASN A 760 25.89 -6.29 20.61
N ILE A 761 25.63 -7.57 20.84
CA ILE A 761 26.58 -8.55 21.37
C ILE A 761 26.77 -9.68 20.38
N LYS A 762 28.01 -10.03 20.06
CA LYS A 762 28.38 -11.17 19.19
C LYS A 762 29.28 -12.11 19.99
N LEU A 763 28.84 -13.36 20.20
CA LEU A 763 29.54 -14.40 20.95
C LEU A 763 29.87 -15.60 20.06
#